data_bda54be5212a938c53901e540413ed83
#
_entry.id   bda54be5212a938c53901e540413ed83
#
_cell.length_a   1.000
_cell.length_b   1.000
_cell.length_c   1.000
_cell.angle_alpha   90.00
_cell.angle_beta   90.00
_cell.angle_gamma   90.00
#
_symmetry.space_group_name_H-M   'P 1'
#
loop_
_entity.id
_entity.type
_entity.pdbx_description
1 polymer ?
#
loop_
_entity_poly.entity_id
_entity_poly.type
_entity_poly.pdbx_seq_one_letter_code
_entity_poly.pdbx_strand_id
1 'polypeptide(L)'
;MYVSTCKGGATGQYTYVRLMESYRDENGKVKHKVVQNLGRLDILSQSDPNYLENLKKKYQEDYVEKNRLQSLNRLAQVQNLLSFDNNSSAGAPLPLLQYGHYLLKKIWDDHLHLDRKFKDIQHRQTKAKFDLNAVVSYLCFLKILDPHSVFYSFGDQDGFLGAPVQGIGLDSYYNSYDYLFEHKDSIMKFFNRSINNQLGKTKATLIFYDVTNVYFETALTDLECGRQQMDFQDRLQEEVQLAYESGELDAACFDKEGRLVPGQKTDDFIKKIQAQKIEYLRMRGPSKEHRFDLPLTSIALVINEEGIPIDFYVYAGNASEFKTMAASIESLKQKYDVKESIVVADRGLNSAANLKMLQSNDLGFLMAQKVSNLDQKTTKAMFDPEGYVPIFRQGEEVARFKVVKDWIKKGKRKAEDTKCTLVLTFDKKRQKRDLAVLEVWKQLVLKKQAQGIKVKPKTSGWASIAKTSEKTEARIEGIDEETFEAKRRLAGYAALVYKNAPNCQDNDAVPDGRLAAAYHELNQIESCFRIMKSHLGLRPMYVRNSNHIKGHILICVIALGILKLLQWKLNKSGTPLTISEIIRALNSATTVPIKSGDELMFLQCSRPQNIRKGLERLSQEELKAELVKRRKQPNQLEILFKTVGLVPPARLVNLKEMGRCLGVRLTTEEAIPELIKDML
;
A
#
# COMPACT_ATOMS: atom_id res chain seq x y z
N MET A 1 -21.20 25.76 -29.72
CA MET A 1 -22.62 26.21 -29.80
C MET A 1 -23.51 24.98 -29.71
N TYR A 2 -24.74 25.12 -29.15
CA TYR A 2 -25.73 24.04 -29.07
C TYR A 2 -27.13 24.62 -29.22
N VAL A 3 -28.07 23.79 -29.63
CA VAL A 3 -29.47 24.17 -29.82
C VAL A 3 -30.24 23.94 -28.51
N SER A 4 -30.96 24.95 -28.07
CA SER A 4 -31.83 24.91 -26.89
C SER A 4 -33.23 25.42 -27.27
N THR A 5 -34.22 24.95 -26.55
CA THR A 5 -35.60 25.40 -26.66
C THR A 5 -36.07 26.12 -25.42
N CYS A 6 -36.87 27.13 -25.55
CA CYS A 6 -37.53 27.78 -24.41
C CYS A 6 -39.02 28.04 -24.72
N LYS A 7 -39.83 27.98 -23.69
CA LYS A 7 -41.24 28.40 -23.78
C LYS A 7 -41.38 29.90 -23.73
N GLY A 8 -42.28 30.48 -24.51
CA GLY A 8 -42.54 31.91 -24.59
C GLY A 8 -43.99 32.18 -25.03
N GLY A 9 -44.37 33.45 -25.06
CA GLY A 9 -45.76 33.91 -25.21
C GLY A 9 -46.39 34.19 -23.86
N ALA A 10 -47.49 34.93 -23.82
CA ALA A 10 -48.15 35.37 -22.58
C ALA A 10 -48.57 34.20 -21.63
N THR A 11 -48.74 33.00 -22.18
CA THR A 11 -49.14 31.77 -21.46
C THR A 11 -48.13 30.63 -21.60
N GLY A 12 -46.91 30.88 -22.18
CA GLY A 12 -45.92 29.84 -22.44
C GLY A 12 -46.32 28.85 -23.54
N GLN A 13 -47.29 29.23 -24.39
CA GLN A 13 -47.90 28.36 -25.42
C GLN A 13 -47.01 28.07 -26.62
N TYR A 14 -45.96 28.87 -26.86
CA TYR A 14 -45.06 28.67 -28.00
C TYR A 14 -43.70 28.21 -27.55
N THR A 15 -43.09 27.32 -28.34
CA THR A 15 -41.70 26.90 -28.17
C THR A 15 -40.81 27.63 -29.16
N TYR A 16 -39.79 28.29 -28.65
CA TYR A 16 -38.79 29.01 -29.44
C TYR A 16 -37.48 28.21 -29.49
N VAL A 17 -36.87 28.17 -30.66
CA VAL A 17 -35.56 27.51 -30.87
C VAL A 17 -34.47 28.60 -30.83
N ARG A 18 -33.47 28.36 -30.01
CA ARG A 18 -32.33 29.27 -29.82
C ARG A 18 -31.00 28.56 -30.00
N LEU A 19 -30.04 29.25 -30.58
CA LEU A 19 -28.66 28.87 -30.64
C LEU A 19 -27.95 29.47 -29.43
N MET A 20 -27.36 28.62 -28.63
CA MET A 20 -26.69 28.97 -27.34
C MET A 20 -25.19 28.69 -27.44
N GLU A 21 -24.41 29.50 -26.75
CA GLU A 21 -23.00 29.25 -26.52
C GLU A 21 -22.70 29.22 -25.05
N SER A 22 -21.96 28.18 -24.60
CA SER A 22 -21.45 28.10 -23.24
C SER A 22 -20.10 28.80 -23.16
N TYR A 23 -19.91 29.60 -22.12
CA TYR A 23 -18.64 30.25 -21.83
C TYR A 23 -18.41 30.20 -20.30
N ARG A 24 -17.18 30.39 -19.87
CA ARG A 24 -16.86 30.52 -18.46
C ARG A 24 -16.64 31.99 -18.13
N ASP A 25 -17.24 32.44 -17.01
CA ASP A 25 -16.98 33.77 -16.49
C ASP A 25 -15.60 33.86 -15.82
N GLU A 26 -15.23 35.03 -15.33
CA GLU A 26 -13.94 35.31 -14.67
C GLU A 26 -13.70 34.43 -13.43
N ASN A 27 -14.77 33.89 -12.81
CA ASN A 27 -14.73 32.99 -11.68
C ASN A 27 -14.75 31.50 -12.10
N GLY A 28 -14.62 31.18 -13.38
CA GLY A 28 -14.63 29.83 -13.90
C GLY A 28 -16.00 29.15 -13.97
N LYS A 29 -17.09 29.84 -13.60
CA LYS A 29 -18.45 29.30 -13.62
C LYS A 29 -18.99 29.26 -15.05
N VAL A 30 -19.60 28.15 -15.44
CA VAL A 30 -20.20 27.97 -16.75
C VAL A 30 -21.44 28.85 -16.86
N LYS A 31 -21.46 29.75 -17.84
CA LYS A 31 -22.59 30.57 -18.23
C LYS A 31 -22.97 30.31 -19.69
N HIS A 32 -24.18 30.65 -20.03
CA HIS A 32 -24.74 30.47 -21.39
C HIS A 32 -25.25 31.81 -21.91
N LYS A 33 -24.90 32.12 -23.15
CA LYS A 33 -25.45 33.26 -23.85
C LYS A 33 -26.23 32.81 -25.07
N VAL A 34 -27.28 33.54 -25.39
CA VAL A 34 -28.03 33.36 -26.63
C VAL A 34 -27.22 34.00 -27.77
N VAL A 35 -26.82 33.20 -28.75
CA VAL A 35 -26.11 33.69 -29.93
C VAL A 35 -27.13 34.17 -30.97
N GLN A 36 -28.19 33.38 -31.17
CA GLN A 36 -29.22 33.68 -32.17
C GLN A 36 -30.56 33.07 -31.75
N ASN A 37 -31.64 33.81 -31.95
CA ASN A 37 -33.00 33.29 -31.84
C ASN A 37 -33.47 32.89 -33.25
N LEU A 38 -33.73 31.59 -33.43
CA LEU A 38 -34.07 31.02 -34.73
C LEU A 38 -35.57 31.13 -35.04
N GLY A 39 -36.41 31.42 -34.04
CA GLY A 39 -37.84 31.58 -34.21
C GLY A 39 -38.70 30.52 -33.51
N ARG A 40 -39.98 30.49 -33.83
CA ARG A 40 -40.95 29.54 -33.26
C ARG A 40 -40.83 28.18 -33.92
N LEU A 41 -40.81 27.11 -33.09
CA LEU A 41 -40.66 25.74 -33.55
C LEU A 41 -41.83 25.31 -34.48
N ASP A 42 -43.05 25.69 -34.15
CA ASP A 42 -44.23 25.36 -34.94
C ASP A 42 -44.21 25.96 -36.36
N ILE A 43 -43.58 27.12 -36.52
CA ILE A 43 -43.38 27.74 -37.85
C ILE A 43 -42.23 27.05 -38.58
N LEU A 44 -41.13 26.82 -37.89
CA LEU A 44 -39.93 26.18 -38.44
C LEU A 44 -40.15 24.73 -38.86
N SER A 45 -41.04 24.03 -38.16
CA SER A 45 -41.40 22.61 -38.45
C SER A 45 -42.42 22.50 -39.60
N GLN A 46 -42.98 23.57 -40.12
CA GLN A 46 -43.87 23.49 -41.26
C GLN A 46 -43.18 23.06 -42.58
N SER A 47 -41.91 23.39 -42.71
CA SER A 47 -41.09 23.02 -43.87
C SER A 47 -40.29 21.71 -43.65
N ASP A 48 -40.01 21.33 -42.39
CA ASP A 48 -39.30 20.12 -42.00
C ASP A 48 -39.83 19.64 -40.66
N PRO A 49 -40.62 18.56 -40.62
CA PRO A 49 -41.15 17.99 -39.39
C PRO A 49 -40.07 17.64 -38.35
N ASN A 50 -38.89 17.30 -38.80
CA ASN A 50 -37.74 16.92 -37.94
C ASN A 50 -36.72 18.06 -37.78
N TYR A 51 -37.10 19.31 -38.05
CA TYR A 51 -36.23 20.48 -38.03
C TYR A 51 -35.35 20.57 -36.79
N LEU A 52 -35.93 20.36 -35.59
CA LEU A 52 -35.21 20.47 -34.34
C LEU A 52 -34.12 19.37 -34.18
N GLU A 53 -34.43 18.17 -34.62
CA GLU A 53 -33.49 17.04 -34.55
C GLU A 53 -32.38 17.20 -35.57
N ASN A 54 -32.73 17.56 -36.80
CA ASN A 54 -31.77 17.82 -37.86
C ASN A 54 -30.82 18.96 -37.49
N LEU A 55 -31.35 20.04 -36.90
CA LEU A 55 -30.57 21.16 -36.43
C LEU A 55 -29.62 20.77 -35.28
N LYS A 56 -30.09 20.00 -34.30
CA LYS A 56 -29.23 19.50 -33.20
C LYS A 56 -28.13 18.63 -33.76
N LYS A 57 -28.43 17.72 -34.66
CA LYS A 57 -27.45 16.83 -35.30
C LYS A 57 -26.39 17.61 -36.05
N LYS A 58 -26.79 18.58 -36.85
CA LYS A 58 -25.87 19.48 -37.59
C LYS A 58 -24.89 20.19 -36.65
N TYR A 59 -25.37 20.83 -35.59
CA TYR A 59 -24.48 21.53 -34.64
C TYR A 59 -23.62 20.60 -33.81
N GLN A 60 -24.03 19.36 -33.61
CA GLN A 60 -23.22 18.34 -32.96
C GLN A 60 -22.10 17.86 -33.89
N GLU A 61 -22.39 17.64 -35.15
CA GLU A 61 -21.41 17.28 -36.19
C GLU A 61 -20.40 18.41 -36.40
N ASP A 62 -20.87 19.67 -36.53
CA ASP A 62 -20.02 20.85 -36.63
C ASP A 62 -19.07 21.01 -35.42
N TYR A 63 -19.55 20.71 -34.21
CA TYR A 63 -18.73 20.78 -33.02
C TYR A 63 -17.63 19.69 -33.00
N VAL A 64 -17.98 18.47 -33.41
CA VAL A 64 -17.02 17.36 -33.52
C VAL A 64 -15.98 17.65 -34.59
N GLU A 65 -16.38 18.16 -35.75
CA GLU A 65 -15.47 18.48 -36.85
C GLU A 65 -14.55 19.66 -36.52
N LYS A 66 -15.08 20.72 -35.87
CA LYS A 66 -14.25 21.83 -35.38
C LYS A 66 -13.18 21.38 -34.38
N ASN A 67 -13.52 20.50 -33.45
CA ASN A 67 -12.55 19.93 -32.49
C ASN A 67 -11.53 19.03 -33.20
N ARG A 68 -11.96 18.26 -34.20
CA ARG A 68 -11.09 17.43 -35.01
C ARG A 68 -10.09 18.29 -35.80
N LEU A 69 -10.54 19.36 -36.45
CA LEU A 69 -9.68 20.30 -37.20
C LEU A 69 -8.69 21.03 -36.28
N GLN A 70 -9.12 21.44 -35.07
CA GLN A 70 -8.21 22.03 -34.10
C GLN A 70 -7.14 21.02 -33.65
N SER A 71 -7.50 19.75 -33.41
CA SER A 71 -6.56 18.68 -33.04
C SER A 71 -5.58 18.37 -34.20
N LEU A 72 -6.06 18.37 -35.44
CA LEU A 72 -5.22 18.18 -36.63
C LEU A 72 -4.26 19.35 -36.85
N ASN A 73 -4.70 20.59 -36.66
CA ASN A 73 -3.83 21.76 -36.75
C ASN A 73 -2.75 21.76 -35.66
N ARG A 74 -3.09 21.37 -34.44
CA ARG A 74 -2.11 21.18 -33.35
C ARG A 74 -1.10 20.07 -33.69
N LEU A 75 -1.55 18.94 -34.24
CA LEU A 75 -0.68 17.87 -34.72
C LEU A 75 0.24 18.32 -35.86
N ALA A 76 -0.29 19.10 -36.82
CA ALA A 76 0.51 19.63 -37.91
C ALA A 76 1.57 20.65 -37.42
N GLN A 77 1.23 21.48 -36.44
CA GLN A 77 2.20 22.36 -35.77
C GLN A 77 3.33 21.58 -35.10
N VAL A 78 3.00 20.52 -34.35
CA VAL A 78 3.99 19.65 -33.74
C VAL A 78 4.81 18.89 -34.76
N GLN A 79 4.19 18.40 -35.85
CA GLN A 79 4.92 17.76 -36.96
C GLN A 79 5.89 18.73 -37.63
N ASN A 80 5.51 19.99 -37.82
CA ASN A 80 6.40 21.03 -38.36
C ASN A 80 7.55 21.33 -37.40
N LEU A 81 7.30 21.39 -36.08
CA LEU A 81 8.34 21.56 -35.06
C LEU A 81 9.32 20.37 -34.99
N LEU A 82 8.83 19.16 -35.14
CA LEU A 82 9.64 17.93 -35.14
C LEU A 82 10.38 17.68 -36.46
N SER A 83 9.97 18.33 -37.58
CA SER A 83 10.60 18.21 -38.91
C SER A 83 11.69 19.24 -39.16
N PHE A 84 11.89 20.19 -38.26
CA PHE A 84 12.74 21.37 -38.49
C PHE A 84 14.17 21.20 -37.97
N ASP A 85 14.83 20.09 -38.13
CA ASP A 85 16.29 20.11 -38.05
C ASP A 85 16.98 18.90 -38.68
N ASN A 86 16.97 18.85 -40.01
CA ASN A 86 17.84 17.91 -40.71
C ASN A 86 19.31 18.35 -40.74
N ASN A 87 19.65 19.46 -40.10
CA ASN A 87 21.01 20.03 -40.10
C ASN A 87 21.65 20.21 -38.72
N SER A 88 20.95 19.97 -37.63
CA SER A 88 21.60 19.93 -36.30
C SER A 88 22.11 18.53 -36.04
N SER A 89 23.37 18.42 -35.62
CA SER A 89 23.96 17.27 -34.93
C SER A 89 22.90 16.68 -33.96
N ALA A 90 22.75 15.35 -33.95
CA ALA A 90 21.78 14.61 -33.18
C ALA A 90 21.39 15.32 -31.87
N GLY A 91 20.23 16.00 -31.90
CA GLY A 91 19.77 16.84 -30.80
C GLY A 91 19.63 16.02 -29.51
N ALA A 92 19.83 16.64 -28.38
CA ALA A 92 19.59 16.00 -27.09
C ALA A 92 18.18 15.42 -27.07
N PRO A 93 17.98 14.21 -26.53
CA PRO A 93 16.65 13.61 -26.46
C PRO A 93 15.71 14.51 -25.65
N LEU A 94 14.46 14.68 -26.14
CA LEU A 94 13.46 15.44 -25.41
C LEU A 94 13.18 14.82 -24.04
N PRO A 95 13.10 15.64 -22.98
CA PRO A 95 12.91 15.12 -21.62
C PRO A 95 11.52 14.49 -21.47
N LEU A 96 11.50 13.33 -20.82
CA LEU A 96 10.26 12.62 -20.49
C LEU A 96 9.88 12.89 -19.05
N LEU A 97 8.80 13.64 -18.81
CA LEU A 97 8.31 13.97 -17.48
C LEU A 97 7.20 13.02 -17.04
N GLN A 98 7.30 12.50 -15.83
CA GLN A 98 6.31 11.66 -15.18
C GLN A 98 5.27 12.53 -14.48
N TYR A 99 3.96 12.25 -14.66
CA TYR A 99 2.87 12.98 -14.00
C TYR A 99 1.88 12.09 -13.21
N GLY A 100 2.14 10.79 -13.08
CA GLY A 100 1.29 9.86 -12.32
C GLY A 100 1.23 10.17 -10.83
N HIS A 101 2.20 10.90 -10.30
CA HIS A 101 2.18 11.37 -8.91
C HIS A 101 0.99 12.30 -8.62
N TYR A 102 0.41 12.99 -9.62
CA TYR A 102 -0.79 13.81 -9.42
C TYR A 102 -2.04 12.99 -9.06
N LEU A 103 -2.14 11.74 -9.54
CA LEU A 103 -3.21 10.84 -9.13
C LEU A 103 -3.06 10.47 -7.63
N LEU A 104 -1.82 10.22 -7.21
CA LEU A 104 -1.50 9.96 -5.80
C LEU A 104 -1.72 11.22 -4.94
N LYS A 105 -1.33 12.38 -5.45
CA LYS A 105 -1.56 13.68 -4.80
C LYS A 105 -3.05 13.95 -4.61
N LYS A 106 -3.90 13.61 -5.57
CA LYS A 106 -5.36 13.73 -5.45
C LYS A 106 -5.90 12.88 -4.29
N ILE A 107 -5.36 11.67 -4.10
CA ILE A 107 -5.72 10.82 -2.96
C ILE A 107 -5.19 11.43 -1.65
N TRP A 108 -3.97 11.91 -1.66
CA TRP A 108 -3.31 12.53 -0.50
C TRP A 108 -4.05 13.76 0.00
N ASP A 109 -4.37 14.70 -0.90
CA ASP A 109 -4.97 15.99 -0.58
C ASP A 109 -6.49 15.87 -0.33
N ASP A 110 -7.24 15.27 -1.26
CA ASP A 110 -8.70 15.37 -1.29
C ASP A 110 -9.40 14.18 -0.61
N HIS A 111 -8.79 13.02 -0.61
CA HIS A 111 -9.41 11.83 -0.01
C HIS A 111 -8.93 11.58 1.41
N LEU A 112 -7.63 11.78 1.66
CA LEU A 112 -7.02 11.50 2.96
C LEU A 112 -6.71 12.77 3.76
N HIS A 113 -6.68 13.94 3.11
CA HIS A 113 -6.37 15.25 3.71
C HIS A 113 -5.04 15.28 4.45
N LEU A 114 -4.05 14.48 3.99
CA LEU A 114 -2.74 14.39 4.62
C LEU A 114 -1.95 15.69 4.47
N ASP A 115 -2.17 16.44 3.39
CA ASP A 115 -1.60 17.79 3.20
C ASP A 115 -1.89 18.71 4.39
N ARG A 116 -3.13 18.69 4.88
CA ARG A 116 -3.54 19.50 6.04
C ARG A 116 -2.86 19.03 7.32
N LYS A 117 -2.72 17.70 7.48
CA LYS A 117 -2.07 17.12 8.65
C LYS A 117 -0.59 17.49 8.71
N PHE A 118 0.13 17.38 7.59
CA PHE A 118 1.56 17.71 7.55
C PHE A 118 1.82 19.21 7.66
N LYS A 119 0.97 20.06 7.10
CA LYS A 119 1.01 21.51 7.30
C LYS A 119 0.76 21.88 8.77
N ASP A 120 -0.22 21.23 9.44
CA ASP A 120 -0.46 21.45 10.87
C ASP A 120 0.74 21.05 11.74
N ILE A 121 1.37 19.89 11.44
CA ILE A 121 2.61 19.46 12.11
C ILE A 121 3.69 20.51 11.91
N GLN A 122 3.96 20.92 10.66
CA GLN A 122 4.98 21.92 10.35
C GLN A 122 4.78 23.23 11.10
N HIS A 123 3.56 23.80 11.06
CA HIS A 123 3.32 25.13 11.61
C HIS A 123 3.19 25.17 13.13
N ARG A 124 2.69 24.11 13.75
CA ARG A 124 2.35 24.12 15.18
C ARG A 124 3.27 23.29 16.06
N GLN A 125 3.97 22.33 15.48
CA GLN A 125 4.65 21.26 16.23
C GLN A 125 6.11 21.10 15.88
N THR A 126 6.62 21.80 14.84
CA THR A 126 8.02 21.67 14.40
C THR A 126 8.66 23.03 14.13
N LYS A 127 10.00 23.05 14.04
CA LYS A 127 10.80 24.19 13.58
C LYS A 127 11.25 24.02 12.11
N ALA A 128 10.63 23.13 11.34
CA ALA A 128 11.01 22.86 9.96
C ALA A 128 10.88 24.12 9.09
N LYS A 129 11.98 24.53 8.47
CA LYS A 129 12.10 25.70 7.57
C LYS A 129 11.79 25.36 6.11
N PHE A 130 11.48 24.09 5.80
CA PHE A 130 11.15 23.57 4.48
C PHE A 130 9.71 23.07 4.45
N ASP A 131 9.14 22.91 3.28
CA ASP A 131 7.79 22.33 3.13
C ASP A 131 7.83 20.82 3.45
N LEU A 132 7.44 20.49 4.71
CA LEU A 132 7.38 19.10 5.19
C LEU A 132 6.38 18.26 4.39
N ASN A 133 5.23 18.85 4.01
CA ASN A 133 4.24 18.14 3.22
C ASN A 133 4.76 17.79 1.83
N ALA A 134 5.46 18.72 1.15
CA ALA A 134 6.05 18.47 -0.14
C ALA A 134 7.06 17.32 -0.09
N VAL A 135 8.00 17.35 0.86
CA VAL A 135 9.03 16.31 1.00
C VAL A 135 8.43 14.94 1.32
N VAL A 136 7.53 14.86 2.31
CA VAL A 136 6.95 13.58 2.75
C VAL A 136 6.05 12.99 1.68
N SER A 137 5.20 13.80 1.03
CA SER A 137 4.34 13.33 -0.06
C SER A 137 5.17 12.82 -1.25
N TYR A 138 6.21 13.57 -1.64
CA TYR A 138 7.13 13.16 -2.70
C TYR A 138 7.82 11.83 -2.41
N LEU A 139 8.41 11.68 -1.21
CA LEU A 139 9.01 10.41 -0.79
C LEU A 139 8.01 9.27 -0.79
N CYS A 140 6.77 9.52 -0.36
CA CYS A 140 5.70 8.52 -0.36
C CYS A 140 5.30 8.13 -1.80
N PHE A 141 5.18 9.09 -2.70
CA PHE A 141 4.83 8.83 -4.10
C PHE A 141 5.94 8.08 -4.83
N LEU A 142 7.21 8.42 -4.57
CA LEU A 142 8.35 7.69 -5.11
C LEU A 142 8.39 6.23 -4.65
N LYS A 143 8.00 5.93 -3.40
CA LYS A 143 7.89 4.52 -2.96
C LYS A 143 6.91 3.72 -3.82
N ILE A 144 5.90 4.37 -4.40
CA ILE A 144 4.92 3.73 -5.28
C ILE A 144 5.41 3.68 -6.73
N LEU A 145 5.98 4.77 -7.22
CA LEU A 145 6.34 4.94 -8.63
C LEU A 145 7.70 4.33 -8.96
N ASP A 146 8.72 4.71 -8.21
CA ASP A 146 10.10 4.29 -8.40
C ASP A 146 10.87 4.26 -7.07
N PRO A 147 10.79 3.16 -6.32
CA PRO A 147 11.31 3.07 -4.96
C PRO A 147 12.83 3.00 -4.89
N HIS A 148 13.45 4.06 -4.41
CA HIS A 148 14.89 4.19 -4.23
C HIS A 148 15.29 4.67 -2.83
N SER A 149 16.60 4.86 -2.61
CA SER A 149 17.14 5.52 -1.42
C SER A 149 16.77 7.00 -1.40
N VAL A 150 16.84 7.64 -0.24
CA VAL A 150 16.60 9.09 -0.11
C VAL A 150 17.53 9.90 -1.00
N PHE A 151 18.81 9.55 -1.03
CA PHE A 151 19.80 10.20 -1.86
C PHE A 151 19.46 10.14 -3.35
N TYR A 152 19.06 8.97 -3.83
CA TYR A 152 18.65 8.79 -5.22
C TYR A 152 17.35 9.55 -5.53
N SER A 153 16.38 9.48 -4.60
CA SER A 153 15.13 10.23 -4.71
C SER A 153 15.33 11.75 -4.80
N PHE A 154 16.34 12.28 -4.09
CA PHE A 154 16.71 13.68 -4.21
C PHE A 154 17.26 14.03 -5.60
N GLY A 155 18.06 13.14 -6.19
CA GLY A 155 18.61 13.35 -7.55
C GLY A 155 17.58 13.21 -8.68
N ASP A 156 16.45 12.53 -8.46
CA ASP A 156 15.45 12.22 -9.49
C ASP A 156 14.26 13.21 -9.52
N GLN A 157 14.31 14.28 -8.74
CA GLN A 157 13.21 15.26 -8.64
C GLN A 157 12.87 15.96 -9.98
N ASP A 158 13.83 16.08 -10.88
CA ASP A 158 13.67 16.72 -12.19
C ASP A 158 12.99 15.81 -13.22
N GLY A 159 12.75 14.54 -12.91
CA GLY A 159 11.99 13.61 -13.74
C GLY A 159 10.47 13.80 -13.67
N PHE A 160 9.96 14.76 -12.86
CA PHE A 160 8.54 14.93 -12.58
C PHE A 160 7.98 16.25 -13.10
N LEU A 161 6.82 16.18 -13.74
CA LEU A 161 6.04 17.37 -14.10
C LEU A 161 5.69 18.17 -12.83
N GLY A 162 5.95 19.46 -12.81
CA GLY A 162 5.60 20.34 -11.69
C GLY A 162 6.60 20.36 -10.55
N ALA A 163 7.79 19.76 -10.69
CA ALA A 163 8.92 19.81 -9.75
C ALA A 163 8.49 19.87 -8.27
N PRO A 164 7.89 18.81 -7.72
CA PRO A 164 7.11 18.86 -6.46
C PRO A 164 7.92 19.28 -5.23
N VAL A 165 9.26 19.27 -5.29
CA VAL A 165 10.17 19.56 -4.17
C VAL A 165 11.32 20.49 -4.58
N GLN A 166 11.10 21.32 -5.61
CA GLN A 166 12.13 22.24 -6.12
C GLN A 166 12.69 23.15 -5.02
N GLY A 167 14.02 23.30 -5.00
CA GLY A 167 14.71 24.20 -4.08
C GLY A 167 14.87 23.66 -2.64
N ILE A 168 14.48 22.41 -2.37
CA ILE A 168 14.66 21.79 -1.05
C ILE A 168 15.93 20.94 -1.04
N GLY A 169 16.85 21.23 -0.13
CA GLY A 169 18.13 20.52 -0.01
C GLY A 169 17.98 19.09 0.58
N LEU A 170 18.98 18.24 0.34
CA LEU A 170 19.03 16.83 0.75
C LEU A 170 18.83 16.62 2.26
N ASP A 171 19.39 17.49 3.10
CA ASP A 171 19.27 17.40 4.56
C ASP A 171 17.79 17.46 5.02
N SER A 172 16.98 18.27 4.33
CA SER A 172 15.54 18.36 4.61
C SER A 172 14.82 17.04 4.40
N TYR A 173 15.26 16.21 3.44
CA TYR A 173 14.72 14.87 3.21
C TYR A 173 15.03 13.94 4.38
N TYR A 174 16.27 13.96 4.90
CA TYR A 174 16.62 13.14 6.06
C TYR A 174 15.95 13.66 7.33
N ASN A 175 15.94 14.98 7.56
CA ASN A 175 15.28 15.60 8.72
C ASN A 175 13.77 15.34 8.74
N SER A 176 13.14 15.15 7.56
CA SER A 176 11.73 14.79 7.51
C SER A 176 11.44 13.46 8.22
N TYR A 177 12.37 12.52 8.26
CA TYR A 177 12.19 11.25 8.97
C TYR A 177 12.15 11.41 10.50
N ASP A 178 12.86 12.37 11.07
CA ASP A 178 12.81 12.66 12.49
C ASP A 178 11.45 13.22 12.88
N TYR A 179 10.93 14.17 12.10
CA TYR A 179 9.56 14.66 12.30
C TYR A 179 8.50 13.56 12.10
N LEU A 180 8.69 12.66 11.15
CA LEU A 180 7.82 11.51 10.94
C LEU A 180 7.84 10.55 12.14
N PHE A 181 9.00 10.31 12.71
CA PHE A 181 9.14 9.47 13.91
C PHE A 181 8.46 10.11 15.11
N GLU A 182 8.74 11.39 15.39
CA GLU A 182 8.19 12.14 16.52
C GLU A 182 6.67 12.18 16.47
N HIS A 183 6.10 12.39 15.29
CA HIS A 183 4.66 12.54 15.11
C HIS A 183 3.93 11.28 14.59
N LYS A 184 4.61 10.12 14.56
CA LYS A 184 4.07 8.85 14.01
C LYS A 184 2.65 8.55 14.47
N ASP A 185 2.40 8.59 15.79
CA ASP A 185 1.11 8.19 16.35
C ASP A 185 -0.01 9.17 15.94
N SER A 186 0.30 10.45 15.91
CA SER A 186 -0.61 11.50 15.46
C SER A 186 -0.94 11.37 13.97
N ILE A 187 0.06 11.06 13.14
CA ILE A 187 -0.09 10.83 11.71
C ILE A 187 -0.95 9.58 11.47
N MET A 188 -0.62 8.46 12.11
CA MET A 188 -1.36 7.21 11.92
C MET A 188 -2.82 7.29 12.41
N LYS A 189 -3.09 7.97 13.53
CA LYS A 189 -4.46 8.23 13.99
C LYS A 189 -5.26 9.05 12.97
N PHE A 190 -4.66 10.10 12.42
CA PHE A 190 -5.29 10.91 11.38
C PHE A 190 -5.54 10.11 10.11
N PHE A 191 -4.54 9.37 9.65
CA PHE A 191 -4.61 8.51 8.48
C PHE A 191 -5.75 7.49 8.60
N ASN A 192 -5.84 6.77 9.74
CA ASN A 192 -6.92 5.81 9.98
C ASN A 192 -8.30 6.45 9.98
N ARG A 193 -8.46 7.62 10.60
CA ARG A 193 -9.73 8.34 10.56
C ARG A 193 -10.13 8.68 9.12
N SER A 194 -9.18 9.16 8.32
CA SER A 194 -9.42 9.48 6.90
C SER A 194 -9.78 8.24 6.10
N ILE A 195 -9.09 7.12 6.32
CA ILE A 195 -9.41 5.81 5.70
C ILE A 195 -10.82 5.36 6.09
N ASN A 196 -11.16 5.37 7.37
CA ASN A 196 -12.49 4.95 7.84
C ASN A 196 -13.60 5.80 7.22
N ASN A 197 -13.40 7.11 7.08
CA ASN A 197 -14.32 8.00 6.38
C ASN A 197 -14.51 7.59 4.91
N GLN A 198 -13.44 7.22 4.20
CA GLN A 198 -13.53 6.74 2.82
C GLN A 198 -14.24 5.39 2.71
N LEU A 199 -14.07 4.51 3.70
CA LEU A 199 -14.73 3.20 3.76
C LEU A 199 -16.18 3.28 4.23
N GLY A 200 -16.61 4.38 4.85
CA GLY A 200 -17.92 4.53 5.50
C GLY A 200 -18.02 3.69 6.78
N LYS A 201 -16.91 3.51 7.50
CA LYS A 201 -16.81 2.70 8.73
C LYS A 201 -16.40 3.55 9.91
N THR A 202 -16.77 3.13 11.11
CA THR A 202 -16.34 3.76 12.37
C THR A 202 -15.13 3.05 12.98
N LYS A 203 -15.09 1.70 12.90
CA LYS A 203 -14.00 0.87 13.45
C LYS A 203 -13.80 -0.39 12.60
N ALA A 204 -12.65 -1.04 12.76
CA ALA A 204 -12.38 -2.36 12.18
C ALA A 204 -13.05 -3.45 13.03
N THR A 205 -13.71 -4.40 12.38
CA THR A 205 -14.30 -5.58 13.02
C THR A 205 -13.27 -6.70 13.16
N LEU A 206 -12.49 -6.93 12.10
CA LEU A 206 -11.37 -7.86 12.10
C LEU A 206 -10.05 -7.09 12.02
N ILE A 207 -9.10 -7.50 12.83
CA ILE A 207 -7.74 -6.95 12.87
C ILE A 207 -6.77 -8.08 12.58
N PHE A 208 -6.04 -7.97 11.48
CA PHE A 208 -4.98 -8.94 11.15
C PHE A 208 -3.65 -8.42 11.69
N TYR A 209 -2.96 -9.29 12.41
CA TYR A 209 -1.66 -9.02 13.00
C TYR A 209 -0.64 -10.06 12.53
N ASP A 210 0.49 -9.62 12.02
CA ASP A 210 1.64 -10.47 11.74
C ASP A 210 2.95 -9.68 11.84
N VAL A 211 4.07 -10.41 11.96
CA VAL A 211 5.42 -9.86 12.11
C VAL A 211 6.28 -10.32 10.95
N THR A 212 7.03 -9.40 10.38
CA THR A 212 8.04 -9.72 9.37
C THR A 212 9.41 -9.15 9.75
N ASN A 213 10.48 -9.65 9.12
CA ASN A 213 11.82 -9.13 9.27
C ASN A 213 12.25 -8.39 8.01
N VAL A 214 13.06 -7.36 8.21
CA VAL A 214 13.73 -6.62 7.13
C VAL A 214 15.21 -6.56 7.47
N TYR A 215 16.06 -7.01 6.56
CA TYR A 215 17.50 -7.01 6.73
C TYR A 215 18.15 -5.75 6.16
N PHE A 216 19.35 -5.47 6.64
CA PHE A 216 20.19 -4.37 6.19
C PHE A 216 21.37 -4.92 5.37
N GLU A 217 21.76 -4.23 4.31
CA GLU A 217 22.95 -4.55 3.52
C GLU A 217 24.23 -4.07 4.23
N THR A 218 24.38 -4.46 5.50
CA THR A 218 25.57 -4.20 6.32
C THR A 218 25.83 -5.40 7.21
N ALA A 219 27.08 -5.78 7.37
CA ALA A 219 27.45 -6.94 8.18
C ALA A 219 27.36 -6.68 9.69
N LEU A 220 27.43 -5.42 10.14
CA LEU A 220 27.55 -5.06 11.55
C LEU A 220 26.19 -4.68 12.16
N THR A 221 25.91 -5.20 13.35
CA THR A 221 24.79 -4.77 14.22
C THR A 221 25.05 -3.38 14.80
N ASP A 222 24.04 -2.76 15.39
CA ASP A 222 24.22 -1.47 16.08
C ASP A 222 25.24 -1.55 17.22
N LEU A 223 25.30 -2.66 17.93
CA LEU A 223 26.29 -2.89 19.01
C LEU A 223 27.69 -3.05 18.44
N GLU A 224 27.88 -3.81 17.36
CA GLU A 224 29.18 -4.05 16.73
C GLU A 224 29.75 -2.80 16.06
N CYS A 225 28.93 -1.89 15.58
CA CYS A 225 29.39 -0.61 15.03
C CYS A 225 29.77 0.40 16.13
N GLY A 226 29.61 0.08 17.40
CA GLY A 226 29.74 1.09 18.45
C GLY A 226 28.74 2.23 18.33
N ARG A 227 27.60 1.97 17.71
CA ARG A 227 26.58 2.97 17.34
C ARG A 227 26.09 3.77 18.55
N GLN A 228 26.14 3.18 19.73
CA GLN A 228 25.77 3.89 20.95
C GLN A 228 26.54 5.21 21.12
N GLN A 229 27.86 5.19 20.87
CA GLN A 229 28.68 6.38 20.97
C GLN A 229 28.44 7.33 19.76
N MET A 230 28.32 6.77 18.57
CA MET A 230 28.07 7.56 17.36
C MET A 230 26.68 8.23 17.42
N ASP A 231 25.63 7.49 17.78
CA ASP A 231 24.29 8.07 17.93
C ASP A 231 24.22 9.11 19.04
N PHE A 232 25.01 8.95 20.10
CA PHE A 232 25.10 9.94 21.17
C PHE A 232 25.83 11.21 20.70
N GLN A 233 26.92 11.07 19.97
CA GLN A 233 27.68 12.21 19.44
C GLN A 233 26.88 12.98 18.37
N ASP A 234 26.25 12.26 17.44
CA ASP A 234 25.41 12.86 16.41
C ASP A 234 24.24 13.63 17.04
N ARG A 235 23.56 13.03 18.03
CA ARG A 235 22.49 13.70 18.78
C ARG A 235 23.00 14.88 19.60
N LEU A 236 24.13 14.72 20.25
CA LEU A 236 24.73 15.83 21.03
C LEU A 236 25.00 17.03 20.11
N GLN A 237 25.49 16.77 18.91
CA GLN A 237 25.79 17.84 17.94
C GLN A 237 24.49 18.53 17.44
N GLU A 238 23.45 17.76 17.09
CA GLU A 238 22.15 18.29 16.66
C GLU A 238 21.45 19.06 17.80
N GLU A 239 21.40 18.46 18.99
CA GLU A 239 20.74 19.05 20.16
C GLU A 239 21.49 20.29 20.68
N VAL A 240 22.82 20.33 20.56
CA VAL A 240 23.63 21.51 20.88
C VAL A 240 23.24 22.68 19.99
N GLN A 241 23.10 22.45 18.69
CA GLN A 241 22.71 23.50 17.75
C GLN A 241 21.27 24.03 18.10
N LEU A 242 20.34 23.12 18.34
CA LEU A 242 18.95 23.48 18.74
C LEU A 242 18.90 24.19 20.08
N ALA A 243 19.69 23.74 21.08
CA ALA A 243 19.74 24.34 22.40
C ALA A 243 20.35 25.76 22.36
N TYR A 244 21.34 26.00 21.47
CA TYR A 244 21.87 27.32 21.22
C TYR A 244 20.85 28.24 20.55
N GLU A 245 20.16 27.77 19.50
CA GLU A 245 19.13 28.52 18.80
C GLU A 245 17.91 28.86 19.69
N SER A 246 17.58 27.98 20.63
CA SER A 246 16.47 28.18 21.58
C SER A 246 16.85 28.99 22.81
N GLY A 247 18.13 29.27 23.04
CA GLY A 247 18.65 29.97 24.22
C GLY A 247 18.76 29.07 25.46
N GLU A 248 18.59 27.76 25.36
CA GLU A 248 18.86 26.79 26.44
C GLU A 248 20.34 26.75 26.77
N LEU A 249 21.22 26.82 25.74
CA LEU A 249 22.64 27.08 25.85
C LEU A 249 22.96 28.49 25.35
N ASP A 250 23.87 29.21 26.02
CA ASP A 250 24.32 30.52 25.62
C ASP A 250 25.79 30.50 25.15
N ALA A 251 26.28 31.61 24.63
CA ALA A 251 27.64 31.73 24.12
C ALA A 251 28.75 31.40 25.16
N ALA A 252 28.46 31.53 26.46
CA ALA A 252 29.40 31.18 27.54
C ALA A 252 29.58 29.66 27.69
N CYS A 253 28.67 28.85 27.10
CA CYS A 253 28.75 27.41 27.08
C CYS A 253 29.74 26.87 26.01
N PHE A 254 30.36 27.71 25.18
CA PHE A 254 31.20 27.32 24.07
C PHE A 254 32.59 27.97 24.16
N ASP A 255 33.62 27.22 23.73
CA ASP A 255 34.97 27.73 23.52
C ASP A 255 35.08 28.49 22.16
N LYS A 256 36.27 29.03 21.87
CA LYS A 256 36.54 29.75 20.62
C LYS A 256 36.42 28.87 19.37
N GLU A 257 36.52 27.56 19.52
CA GLU A 257 36.37 26.54 18.49
C GLU A 257 34.93 26.00 18.38
N GLY A 258 33.97 26.54 19.16
CA GLY A 258 32.56 26.14 19.14
C GLY A 258 32.28 24.84 19.89
N ARG A 259 33.17 24.35 20.74
CA ARG A 259 32.99 23.14 21.55
C ARG A 259 32.39 23.51 22.90
N LEU A 260 31.57 22.59 23.45
CA LEU A 260 31.01 22.76 24.79
C LEU A 260 32.09 22.80 25.85
N VAL A 261 32.08 23.82 26.67
CA VAL A 261 33.01 23.95 27.84
C VAL A 261 32.33 23.34 29.06
N PRO A 262 33.11 22.65 29.95
CA PRO A 262 32.60 22.11 31.20
C PRO A 262 31.95 23.19 32.06
N GLY A 263 30.76 22.95 32.58
CA GLY A 263 30.00 23.84 33.44
C GLY A 263 28.68 23.21 33.82
N GLN A 264 28.05 23.66 34.92
CA GLN A 264 26.84 23.04 35.41
C GLN A 264 25.74 22.98 34.35
N LYS A 265 25.57 24.04 33.57
CA LYS A 265 24.56 24.13 32.49
C LYS A 265 24.83 23.14 31.36
N THR A 266 26.07 23.00 30.92
CA THR A 266 26.53 22.04 29.91
C THR A 266 26.46 20.60 30.43
N ASP A 267 26.85 20.38 31.68
CA ASP A 267 26.79 19.03 32.29
C ASP A 267 25.37 18.54 32.45
N ASP A 268 24.45 19.41 32.86
CA ASP A 268 23.02 19.09 32.98
C ASP A 268 22.39 18.83 31.60
N PHE A 269 22.78 19.62 30.59
CA PHE A 269 22.39 19.39 29.20
C PHE A 269 22.90 18.04 28.69
N ILE A 270 24.19 17.71 28.87
CA ILE A 270 24.75 16.42 28.48
C ILE A 270 24.08 15.27 29.20
N LYS A 271 23.79 15.38 30.50
CA LYS A 271 23.03 14.35 31.26
C LYS A 271 21.63 14.17 30.73
N LYS A 272 20.95 15.25 30.33
CA LYS A 272 19.63 15.22 29.71
C LYS A 272 19.67 14.40 28.42
N ILE A 273 20.68 14.61 27.55
CA ILE A 273 20.85 13.85 26.31
C ILE A 273 21.22 12.38 26.59
N GLN A 274 22.13 12.14 27.54
CA GLN A 274 22.51 10.76 27.94
C GLN A 274 21.35 9.94 28.53
N ALA A 275 20.43 10.60 29.21
CA ALA A 275 19.25 9.94 29.79
C ALA A 275 18.23 9.48 28.71
N GLN A 276 18.35 9.97 27.47
CA GLN A 276 17.51 9.51 26.38
C GLN A 276 17.89 8.08 25.99
N LYS A 277 16.90 7.19 26.07
CA LYS A 277 17.09 5.75 25.82
C LYS A 277 17.31 5.48 24.33
N ILE A 278 18.49 5.00 23.97
CA ILE A 278 18.83 4.60 22.60
C ILE A 278 18.23 3.22 22.33
N GLU A 279 17.48 3.10 21.25
CA GLU A 279 16.97 1.81 20.79
C GLU A 279 17.90 1.20 19.74
N TYR A 280 18.42 0.01 20.02
CA TYR A 280 19.17 -0.78 19.04
C TYR A 280 18.21 -1.62 18.22
N LEU A 281 17.95 -1.21 16.97
CA LEU A 281 17.04 -1.92 16.09
C LEU A 281 17.74 -2.96 15.21
N ARG A 282 18.96 -2.67 14.73
CA ARG A 282 19.70 -3.57 13.84
C ARG A 282 20.43 -4.65 14.64
N MET A 283 19.78 -5.76 14.83
CA MET A 283 20.28 -6.91 15.59
C MET A 283 20.17 -8.19 14.76
N ARG A 284 21.13 -9.14 14.90
CA ARG A 284 20.96 -10.47 14.32
C ARG A 284 19.90 -11.26 15.08
N GLY A 285 19.05 -11.95 14.33
CA GLY A 285 17.94 -12.70 14.91
C GLY A 285 17.35 -13.74 13.98
N PRO A 286 16.21 -14.35 14.33
CA PRO A 286 15.52 -15.29 13.46
C PRO A 286 15.13 -14.63 12.15
N SER A 287 15.77 -15.04 11.04
CA SER A 287 15.49 -14.51 9.72
C SER A 287 14.48 -15.38 8.96
N LYS A 288 13.33 -14.83 8.61
CA LYS A 288 12.33 -15.49 7.74
C LYS A 288 12.86 -15.69 6.29
N GLU A 289 13.96 -15.02 5.95
CA GLU A 289 14.60 -15.06 4.62
C GLU A 289 15.91 -15.84 4.62
N HIS A 290 16.22 -16.53 5.73
CA HIS A 290 17.45 -17.32 5.94
C HIS A 290 18.76 -16.51 5.79
N ARG A 291 18.71 -15.17 5.95
CA ARG A 291 19.89 -14.29 6.00
C ARG A 291 20.30 -14.10 7.46
N PHE A 292 20.98 -15.11 8.02
CA PHE A 292 21.46 -15.09 9.42
C PHE A 292 22.77 -14.31 9.58
N ASP A 293 23.41 -14.00 8.47
CA ASP A 293 24.66 -13.24 8.35
C ASP A 293 24.45 -11.72 8.52
N LEU A 294 23.25 -11.22 8.22
CA LEU A 294 22.95 -9.80 8.24
C LEU A 294 22.10 -9.38 9.45
N PRO A 295 22.33 -8.17 9.99
CA PRO A 295 21.41 -7.55 10.94
C PRO A 295 20.03 -7.34 10.31
N LEU A 296 19.01 -7.41 11.13
CA LEU A 296 17.63 -7.19 10.74
C LEU A 296 16.87 -6.40 11.80
N THR A 297 15.73 -5.86 11.43
CA THR A 297 14.71 -5.31 12.32
C THR A 297 13.40 -6.08 12.13
N SER A 298 12.59 -6.18 13.17
CA SER A 298 11.28 -6.83 13.14
C SER A 298 10.18 -5.78 13.05
N ILE A 299 9.25 -5.96 12.12
CA ILE A 299 8.12 -5.06 11.90
C ILE A 299 6.85 -5.85 12.13
N ALA A 300 6.07 -5.44 13.14
CA ALA A 300 4.70 -5.89 13.32
C ALA A 300 3.77 -4.94 12.56
N LEU A 301 2.93 -5.49 11.71
CA LEU A 301 1.93 -4.76 10.94
C LEU A 301 0.54 -5.12 11.43
N VAL A 302 -0.33 -4.13 11.49
CA VAL A 302 -1.75 -4.29 11.84
C VAL A 302 -2.58 -3.75 10.67
N ILE A 303 -3.45 -4.58 10.11
CA ILE A 303 -4.34 -4.19 9.01
C ILE A 303 -5.80 -4.48 9.35
N ASN A 304 -6.71 -3.78 8.69
CA ASN A 304 -8.15 -4.05 8.76
C ASN A 304 -8.58 -5.16 7.77
N GLU A 305 -9.87 -5.45 7.72
CA GLU A 305 -10.47 -6.45 6.83
C GLU A 305 -10.33 -6.13 5.33
N GLU A 306 -10.12 -4.88 4.95
CA GLU A 306 -9.82 -4.47 3.57
C GLU A 306 -8.33 -4.59 3.20
N GLY A 307 -7.49 -5.01 4.15
CA GLY A 307 -6.05 -5.10 3.99
C GLY A 307 -5.35 -3.75 4.05
N ILE A 308 -5.98 -2.72 4.63
CA ILE A 308 -5.41 -1.38 4.78
C ILE A 308 -4.73 -1.27 6.15
N PRO A 309 -3.50 -0.72 6.24
CA PRO A 309 -2.79 -0.57 7.50
C PRO A 309 -3.53 0.29 8.53
N ILE A 310 -3.63 -0.21 9.75
CA ILE A 310 -4.10 0.54 10.94
C ILE A 310 -2.91 1.14 11.66
N ASP A 311 -1.90 0.32 11.98
CA ASP A 311 -0.66 0.75 12.64
C ASP A 311 0.47 -0.24 12.37
N PHE A 312 1.66 0.14 12.77
CA PHE A 312 2.84 -0.72 12.73
C PHE A 312 3.73 -0.45 13.95
N TYR A 313 4.51 -1.46 14.32
CA TYR A 313 5.47 -1.39 15.42
C TYR A 313 6.81 -1.93 14.96
N VAL A 314 7.88 -1.29 15.41
CA VAL A 314 9.25 -1.65 15.02
C VAL A 314 9.99 -2.15 16.25
N TYR A 315 10.64 -3.29 16.13
CA TYR A 315 11.34 -3.97 17.20
C TYR A 315 12.75 -4.37 16.76
N ALA A 316 13.63 -4.55 17.71
CA ALA A 316 14.95 -5.10 17.45
C ALA A 316 14.88 -6.46 16.73
N GLY A 317 15.83 -6.74 15.85
CA GLY A 317 15.85 -7.96 15.05
C GLY A 317 15.87 -9.27 15.86
N ASN A 318 16.36 -9.23 17.09
CA ASN A 318 16.36 -10.35 18.03
C ASN A 318 15.13 -10.41 18.96
N ALA A 319 14.15 -9.51 18.77
CA ALA A 319 12.94 -9.51 19.58
C ALA A 319 12.08 -10.75 19.34
N SER A 320 11.52 -11.31 20.41
CA SER A 320 10.60 -12.44 20.32
C SER A 320 9.24 -12.00 19.80
N GLU A 321 8.73 -12.65 18.76
CA GLU A 321 7.40 -12.38 18.18
C GLU A 321 6.29 -12.46 19.26
N PHE A 322 6.46 -13.31 20.26
CA PHE A 322 5.53 -13.44 21.37
C PHE A 322 5.42 -12.15 22.21
N LYS A 323 6.58 -11.55 22.54
CA LYS A 323 6.63 -10.31 23.34
C LYS A 323 6.16 -9.10 22.53
N THR A 324 6.43 -9.09 21.22
CA THR A 324 6.04 -7.99 20.35
C THR A 324 4.52 -7.87 20.22
N MET A 325 3.80 -9.00 20.19
CA MET A 325 2.34 -8.98 20.10
C MET A 325 1.69 -8.29 21.30
N ALA A 326 2.11 -8.61 22.53
CA ALA A 326 1.54 -8.02 23.74
C ALA A 326 1.71 -6.49 23.75
N ALA A 327 2.93 -6.01 23.49
CA ALA A 327 3.22 -4.58 23.45
C ALA A 327 2.47 -3.85 22.32
N SER A 328 2.35 -4.49 21.14
CA SER A 328 1.61 -3.92 20.01
C SER A 328 0.12 -3.79 20.32
N ILE A 329 -0.50 -4.81 20.90
CA ILE A 329 -1.93 -4.82 21.24
C ILE A 329 -2.26 -3.80 22.32
N GLU A 330 -1.43 -3.69 23.36
CA GLU A 330 -1.60 -2.68 24.40
C GLU A 330 -1.54 -1.26 23.82
N SER A 331 -0.53 -0.99 23.00
CA SER A 331 -0.40 0.30 22.31
C SER A 331 -1.58 0.56 21.35
N LEU A 332 -2.04 -0.46 20.63
CA LEU A 332 -3.18 -0.35 19.73
C LEU A 332 -4.47 0.04 20.47
N LYS A 333 -4.72 -0.61 21.63
CA LYS A 333 -5.88 -0.31 22.48
C LYS A 333 -5.85 1.11 23.03
N GLN A 334 -4.67 1.63 23.41
CA GLN A 334 -4.51 2.99 23.91
C GLN A 334 -4.72 4.07 22.82
N LYS A 335 -4.39 3.75 21.57
CA LYS A 335 -4.38 4.70 20.45
C LYS A 335 -5.68 4.72 19.65
N TYR A 336 -6.34 3.56 19.52
CA TYR A 336 -7.48 3.37 18.64
C TYR A 336 -8.66 2.77 19.38
N ASP A 337 -9.87 3.06 18.92
CA ASP A 337 -11.06 2.36 19.39
C ASP A 337 -11.19 0.99 18.69
N VAL A 338 -10.43 0.03 19.20
CA VAL A 338 -10.43 -1.36 18.72
C VAL A 338 -11.13 -2.32 19.68
N LYS A 339 -11.86 -1.80 20.66
CA LYS A 339 -12.67 -2.62 21.56
C LYS A 339 -13.65 -3.45 20.73
N GLU A 340 -13.88 -4.68 21.15
CA GLU A 340 -14.79 -5.62 20.48
C GLU A 340 -14.29 -6.15 19.12
N SER A 341 -13.08 -5.78 18.66
CA SER A 341 -12.50 -6.35 17.44
C SER A 341 -11.96 -7.75 17.69
N ILE A 342 -11.92 -8.55 16.63
CA ILE A 342 -11.33 -9.90 16.61
C ILE A 342 -9.95 -9.83 15.99
N VAL A 343 -8.93 -10.25 16.75
CA VAL A 343 -7.54 -10.32 16.27
C VAL A 343 -7.32 -11.65 15.55
N VAL A 344 -7.01 -11.58 14.27
CA VAL A 344 -6.62 -12.73 13.44
C VAL A 344 -5.11 -12.74 13.30
N ALA A 345 -4.47 -13.85 13.71
CA ALA A 345 -3.02 -13.97 13.67
C ALA A 345 -2.56 -15.39 13.36
N ASP A 346 -1.27 -15.52 12.96
CA ASP A 346 -0.72 -16.83 12.60
C ASP A 346 -0.60 -17.77 13.81
N ARG A 347 -0.50 -19.05 13.48
CA ARG A 347 -0.35 -20.16 14.42
C ARG A 347 0.81 -19.97 15.41
N GLY A 348 1.90 -19.32 14.99
CA GLY A 348 3.06 -19.05 15.86
C GLY A 348 2.71 -18.22 17.10
N LEU A 349 1.66 -17.41 17.01
CA LEU A 349 1.18 -16.53 18.09
C LEU A 349 0.08 -17.18 18.96
N ASN A 350 -0.40 -18.38 18.61
CA ASN A 350 -1.45 -19.11 19.34
C ASN A 350 -0.93 -19.77 20.60
N SER A 351 -0.54 -18.98 21.61
CA SER A 351 -0.26 -19.46 22.98
C SER A 351 -1.43 -19.13 23.91
N ALA A 352 -1.67 -19.94 24.94
CA ALA A 352 -2.72 -19.66 25.91
C ALA A 352 -2.55 -18.29 26.59
N ALA A 353 -1.29 -17.90 26.88
CA ALA A 353 -0.98 -16.59 27.44
C ALA A 353 -1.38 -15.42 26.50
N ASN A 354 -1.10 -15.54 25.20
CA ASN A 354 -1.53 -14.52 24.22
C ASN A 354 -3.06 -14.45 24.12
N LEU A 355 -3.74 -15.60 24.07
CA LEU A 355 -5.21 -15.63 24.01
C LEU A 355 -5.82 -15.01 25.27
N LYS A 356 -5.25 -15.30 26.43
CA LYS A 356 -5.67 -14.70 27.72
C LYS A 356 -5.46 -13.19 27.72
N MET A 357 -4.30 -12.74 27.23
CA MET A 357 -3.96 -11.31 27.10
C MET A 357 -4.95 -10.58 26.19
N LEU A 358 -5.32 -11.17 25.04
CA LEU A 358 -6.32 -10.57 24.15
C LEU A 358 -7.66 -10.41 24.86
N GLN A 359 -8.15 -11.44 25.56
CA GLN A 359 -9.39 -11.40 26.31
C GLN A 359 -9.38 -10.35 27.43
N SER A 360 -8.24 -10.21 28.15
CA SER A 360 -8.10 -9.17 29.18
C SER A 360 -8.02 -7.74 28.61
N ASN A 361 -7.82 -7.63 27.31
CA ASN A 361 -7.85 -6.36 26.57
C ASN A 361 -9.17 -6.14 25.80
N ASP A 362 -10.25 -6.84 26.15
CA ASP A 362 -11.58 -6.75 25.52
C ASP A 362 -11.59 -7.09 24.02
N LEU A 363 -10.64 -7.94 23.58
CA LEU A 363 -10.51 -8.38 22.20
C LEU A 363 -10.88 -9.85 22.05
N GLY A 364 -11.51 -10.18 20.92
CA GLY A 364 -11.66 -11.53 20.43
C GLY A 364 -10.40 -12.02 19.72
N PHE A 365 -10.39 -13.31 19.37
CA PHE A 365 -9.30 -13.90 18.59
C PHE A 365 -9.77 -14.99 17.63
N LEU A 366 -9.03 -15.14 16.52
CA LEU A 366 -9.16 -16.22 15.56
C LEU A 366 -7.75 -16.64 15.11
N MET A 367 -7.31 -17.83 15.51
CA MET A 367 -5.95 -18.31 15.21
C MET A 367 -5.96 -19.78 14.85
N ALA A 368 -4.99 -20.22 14.00
CA ALA A 368 -4.85 -21.63 13.71
C ALA A 368 -4.30 -22.41 14.92
N GLN A 369 -4.87 -23.59 15.13
CA GLN A 369 -4.43 -24.58 16.12
C GLN A 369 -3.75 -25.75 15.41
N LYS A 370 -2.58 -26.15 15.90
CA LYS A 370 -1.89 -27.33 15.36
C LYS A 370 -2.67 -28.59 15.74
N VAL A 371 -3.17 -29.32 14.73
CA VAL A 371 -3.97 -30.54 14.96
C VAL A 371 -3.21 -31.66 15.69
N SER A 372 -1.89 -31.76 15.47
CA SER A 372 -1.04 -32.73 16.20
C SER A 372 -0.87 -32.40 17.70
N ASN A 373 -1.32 -31.25 18.17
CA ASN A 373 -1.24 -30.84 19.59
C ASN A 373 -2.61 -30.87 20.26
N LEU A 374 -3.61 -31.49 19.64
CA LEU A 374 -4.90 -31.73 20.26
C LEU A 374 -4.81 -32.90 21.26
N ASP A 375 -5.60 -32.82 22.33
CA ASP A 375 -5.73 -33.93 23.28
C ASP A 375 -6.42 -35.13 22.64
N GLN A 376 -6.30 -36.31 23.28
CA GLN A 376 -6.88 -37.55 22.72
C GLN A 376 -8.38 -37.48 22.51
N LYS A 377 -9.14 -36.83 23.41
CA LYS A 377 -10.59 -36.67 23.28
C LYS A 377 -10.95 -35.85 22.07
N THR A 378 -10.28 -34.72 21.90
CA THR A 378 -10.47 -33.80 20.75
C THR A 378 -10.01 -34.45 19.45
N THR A 379 -8.92 -35.22 19.48
CA THR A 379 -8.42 -35.96 18.30
C THR A 379 -9.41 -37.05 17.87
N LYS A 380 -10.00 -37.78 18.81
CA LYS A 380 -11.07 -38.74 18.50
C LYS A 380 -12.29 -38.04 17.88
N ALA A 381 -12.72 -36.92 18.46
CA ALA A 381 -13.84 -36.13 17.94
C ALA A 381 -13.54 -35.54 16.54
N MET A 382 -12.28 -35.25 16.20
CA MET A 382 -11.87 -34.77 14.89
C MET A 382 -12.04 -35.84 13.80
N PHE A 383 -11.75 -37.10 14.12
CA PHE A 383 -11.90 -38.21 13.16
C PHE A 383 -13.31 -38.78 13.09
N ASP A 384 -14.14 -38.49 14.09
CA ASP A 384 -15.53 -38.90 14.10
C ASP A 384 -16.32 -38.07 13.05
N PRO A 385 -16.98 -38.70 12.05
CA PRO A 385 -17.76 -38.01 11.03
C PRO A 385 -19.01 -37.34 11.58
N GLU A 386 -19.53 -37.76 12.72
CA GLU A 386 -20.73 -37.20 13.33
C GLU A 386 -20.51 -35.75 13.76
N GLY A 387 -21.50 -34.89 13.51
CA GLY A 387 -21.50 -33.47 13.86
C GLY A 387 -20.69 -32.57 12.91
N TYR A 388 -20.18 -33.10 11.80
CA TYR A 388 -19.64 -32.26 10.73
C TYR A 388 -20.75 -31.66 9.85
N VAL A 389 -20.64 -30.37 9.59
CA VAL A 389 -21.47 -29.63 8.63
C VAL A 389 -20.74 -29.56 7.29
N PRO A 390 -21.32 -30.13 6.20
CA PRO A 390 -20.69 -30.13 4.89
C PRO A 390 -20.75 -28.76 4.21
N ILE A 391 -19.72 -28.43 3.43
CA ILE A 391 -19.64 -27.26 2.56
C ILE A 391 -19.66 -27.75 1.11
N PHE A 392 -20.67 -27.35 0.36
CA PHE A 392 -20.85 -27.71 -1.04
C PHE A 392 -20.39 -26.59 -1.98
N ARG A 393 -19.79 -26.97 -3.10
CA ARG A 393 -19.50 -26.10 -4.24
C ARG A 393 -19.88 -26.84 -5.53
N GLN A 394 -20.73 -26.23 -6.35
CA GLN A 394 -21.25 -26.83 -7.59
C GLN A 394 -21.87 -28.24 -7.39
N GLY A 395 -22.51 -28.43 -6.25
CA GLY A 395 -23.17 -29.72 -5.92
C GLY A 395 -22.28 -30.78 -5.28
N GLU A 396 -20.96 -30.55 -5.21
CA GLU A 396 -20.00 -31.47 -4.56
C GLU A 396 -19.57 -30.97 -3.19
N GLU A 397 -19.49 -31.89 -2.22
CA GLU A 397 -18.88 -31.60 -0.92
C GLU A 397 -17.38 -31.38 -1.11
N VAL A 398 -16.92 -30.13 -0.91
CA VAL A 398 -15.50 -29.74 -1.03
C VAL A 398 -14.78 -29.73 0.31
N ALA A 399 -15.52 -29.42 1.38
CA ALA A 399 -15.00 -29.32 2.74
C ALA A 399 -16.12 -29.59 3.76
N ARG A 400 -15.76 -29.76 5.01
CA ARG A 400 -16.69 -29.83 6.13
C ARG A 400 -16.06 -29.23 7.39
N PHE A 401 -16.88 -28.76 8.32
CA PHE A 401 -16.41 -28.24 9.59
C PHE A 401 -17.25 -28.76 10.75
N LYS A 402 -16.65 -28.81 11.94
CA LYS A 402 -17.26 -29.20 13.21
C LYS A 402 -16.89 -28.22 14.30
N VAL A 403 -17.86 -27.77 15.06
CA VAL A 403 -17.67 -26.78 16.13
C VAL A 403 -17.67 -27.48 17.48
N VAL A 404 -16.61 -27.31 18.24
CA VAL A 404 -16.47 -27.79 19.61
C VAL A 404 -16.49 -26.59 20.54
N LYS A 405 -17.66 -26.32 21.13
CA LYS A 405 -17.82 -25.23 22.11
C LYS A 405 -17.11 -25.57 23.42
N ASP A 406 -16.74 -24.54 24.17
CA ASP A 406 -16.16 -24.67 25.51
C ASP A 406 -14.87 -25.47 25.58
N TRP A 407 -14.13 -25.55 24.46
CA TRP A 407 -12.82 -26.17 24.44
C TRP A 407 -11.81 -25.33 25.23
N ILE A 408 -10.90 -26.02 25.98
CA ILE A 408 -9.91 -25.35 26.82
C ILE A 408 -8.53 -25.42 26.17
N LYS A 409 -8.01 -24.26 25.78
CA LYS A 409 -6.60 -24.12 25.43
C LYS A 409 -5.77 -24.10 26.71
N LYS A 410 -5.03 -25.18 26.97
CA LYS A 410 -4.17 -25.30 28.15
C LYS A 410 -2.94 -24.39 28.05
N GLY A 411 -2.65 -23.65 29.10
CA GLY A 411 -1.45 -22.85 29.29
C GLY A 411 -0.32 -23.61 29.98
N LYS A 412 0.82 -22.94 30.17
CA LYS A 412 1.90 -23.44 31.00
C LYS A 412 1.51 -23.41 32.48
N ARG A 413 0.69 -22.48 32.90
CA ARG A 413 0.10 -22.33 34.21
C ARG A 413 -1.42 -22.47 34.10
N LYS A 414 -2.09 -23.04 35.05
CA LYS A 414 -3.55 -23.19 35.07
C LYS A 414 -4.30 -21.85 34.94
N ALA A 415 -3.72 -20.78 35.46
CA ALA A 415 -4.26 -19.41 35.30
C ALA A 415 -4.27 -18.89 33.87
N GLU A 416 -3.50 -19.48 32.96
CA GLU A 416 -3.44 -19.14 31.55
C GLU A 416 -4.45 -19.93 30.71
N ASP A 417 -5.11 -20.95 31.28
CA ASP A 417 -6.09 -21.76 30.59
C ASP A 417 -7.21 -20.85 30.02
N THR A 418 -7.47 -20.98 28.74
CA THR A 418 -8.41 -20.11 28.03
C THR A 418 -9.53 -20.93 27.41
N LYS A 419 -10.76 -20.69 27.85
CA LYS A 419 -11.97 -21.30 27.29
C LYS A 419 -12.32 -20.61 25.99
N CYS A 420 -12.47 -21.38 24.92
CA CYS A 420 -12.74 -20.87 23.58
C CYS A 420 -13.52 -21.90 22.73
N THR A 421 -13.91 -21.54 21.55
CA THR A 421 -14.48 -22.43 20.54
C THR A 421 -13.36 -22.98 19.65
N LEU A 422 -13.34 -24.31 19.49
CA LEU A 422 -12.46 -24.98 18.53
C LEU A 422 -13.28 -25.35 17.28
N VAL A 423 -12.82 -24.91 16.12
CA VAL A 423 -13.41 -25.25 14.83
C VAL A 423 -12.48 -26.23 14.12
N LEU A 424 -12.93 -27.45 13.98
CA LEU A 424 -12.24 -28.51 13.25
C LEU A 424 -12.70 -28.46 11.81
N THR A 425 -11.77 -28.45 10.85
CA THR A 425 -12.09 -28.42 9.42
C THR A 425 -11.43 -29.56 8.68
N PHE A 426 -12.11 -30.07 7.66
CA PHE A 426 -11.55 -31.01 6.70
C PHE A 426 -11.82 -30.48 5.29
N ASP A 427 -10.79 -30.45 4.45
CA ASP A 427 -10.84 -29.94 3.06
C ASP A 427 -10.22 -30.95 2.12
N LYS A 428 -10.96 -31.40 1.10
CA LYS A 428 -10.51 -32.41 0.14
C LYS A 428 -9.32 -31.94 -0.72
N LYS A 429 -9.29 -30.67 -1.11
CA LYS A 429 -8.20 -30.08 -1.88
C LYS A 429 -6.90 -30.03 -1.05
N ARG A 430 -7.05 -29.66 0.24
CA ARG A 430 -5.97 -29.68 1.21
C ARG A 430 -5.45 -31.11 1.41
N GLN A 431 -6.34 -32.07 1.60
CA GLN A 431 -5.97 -33.48 1.75
C GLN A 431 -5.11 -33.97 0.57
N LYS A 432 -5.57 -33.72 -0.67
CA LYS A 432 -4.82 -34.09 -1.87
C LYS A 432 -3.42 -33.49 -1.91
N ARG A 433 -3.31 -32.22 -1.53
CA ARG A 433 -2.02 -31.51 -1.46
C ARG A 433 -1.12 -32.08 -0.35
N ASP A 434 -1.67 -32.27 0.86
CA ASP A 434 -0.91 -32.76 2.01
C ASP A 434 -0.38 -34.18 1.76
N LEU A 435 -1.19 -35.06 1.14
CA LEU A 435 -0.78 -36.40 0.72
C LEU A 435 0.33 -36.35 -0.35
N ALA A 436 0.22 -35.48 -1.35
CA ALA A 436 1.24 -35.31 -2.36
C ALA A 436 2.58 -34.84 -1.74
N VAL A 437 2.54 -33.92 -0.78
CA VAL A 437 3.75 -33.49 -0.05
C VAL A 437 4.36 -34.63 0.75
N LEU A 438 3.56 -35.45 1.42
CA LEU A 438 4.05 -36.61 2.17
C LEU A 438 4.73 -37.64 1.26
N GLU A 439 4.18 -37.87 0.06
CA GLU A 439 4.79 -38.77 -0.92
C GLU A 439 6.15 -38.22 -1.41
N VAL A 440 6.25 -36.93 -1.72
CA VAL A 440 7.52 -36.28 -2.04
C VAL A 440 8.53 -36.42 -0.90
N TRP A 441 8.10 -36.27 0.35
CA TRP A 441 8.98 -36.47 1.50
C TRP A 441 9.45 -37.92 1.64
N LYS A 442 8.57 -38.90 1.38
CA LYS A 442 8.90 -40.33 1.36
C LYS A 442 10.00 -40.61 0.35
N GLN A 443 9.82 -40.13 -0.90
CA GLN A 443 10.83 -40.31 -1.94
C GLN A 443 12.16 -39.62 -1.59
N LEU A 444 12.10 -38.45 -0.95
CA LEU A 444 13.31 -37.73 -0.53
C LEU A 444 14.08 -38.49 0.58
N VAL A 445 13.38 -39.08 1.56
CA VAL A 445 14.00 -39.91 2.59
C VAL A 445 14.70 -41.11 1.98
N LEU A 446 14.05 -41.87 1.08
CA LEU A 446 14.63 -43.04 0.39
C LEU A 446 15.85 -42.65 -0.43
N LYS A 447 15.79 -41.53 -1.17
CA LYS A 447 16.93 -41.01 -1.95
C LYS A 447 18.12 -40.67 -1.05
N LYS A 448 17.89 -40.01 0.08
CA LYS A 448 18.96 -39.64 1.01
C LYS A 448 19.49 -40.82 1.81
N GLN A 449 18.67 -41.82 2.10
CA GLN A 449 19.10 -43.11 2.65
C GLN A 449 20.09 -43.82 1.67
N ALA A 450 19.73 -43.93 0.38
CA ALA A 450 20.60 -44.53 -0.62
C ALA A 450 21.94 -43.78 -0.79
N GLN A 451 21.96 -42.49 -0.54
CA GLN A 451 23.15 -41.64 -0.55
C GLN A 451 23.99 -41.72 0.75
N GLY A 452 23.54 -42.44 1.77
CA GLY A 452 24.23 -42.57 3.06
C GLY A 452 24.30 -41.27 3.85
N ILE A 453 23.39 -40.31 3.58
CA ILE A 453 23.40 -38.99 4.20
C ILE A 453 22.99 -39.09 5.68
N LYS A 454 23.74 -38.44 6.56
CA LYS A 454 23.39 -38.27 7.96
C LYS A 454 22.38 -37.16 8.12
N VAL A 455 21.41 -37.33 9.02
CA VAL A 455 20.38 -36.34 9.31
C VAL A 455 20.15 -36.26 10.82
N LYS A 456 19.92 -35.02 11.29
CA LYS A 456 19.42 -34.79 12.62
C LYS A 456 17.89 -34.88 12.58
N PRO A 457 17.26 -35.73 13.42
CA PRO A 457 15.81 -35.82 13.48
C PRO A 457 15.17 -34.47 13.73
N LYS A 458 14.10 -34.15 12.99
CA LYS A 458 13.34 -32.92 13.11
C LYS A 458 11.86 -33.23 13.32
N THR A 459 11.16 -32.31 13.95
CA THR A 459 9.71 -32.44 14.16
C THR A 459 8.88 -32.00 12.96
N SER A 460 9.52 -31.42 11.93
CA SER A 460 8.85 -30.90 10.73
C SER A 460 9.67 -31.18 9.45
N GLY A 461 9.00 -31.09 8.32
CA GLY A 461 9.61 -31.36 7.01
C GLY A 461 9.87 -32.86 6.78
N TRP A 462 10.57 -33.19 5.70
CA TRP A 462 10.87 -34.58 5.30
C TRP A 462 11.67 -35.34 6.37
N ALA A 463 12.57 -34.65 7.11
CA ALA A 463 13.37 -35.29 8.18
C ALA A 463 12.52 -35.78 9.36
N SER A 464 11.27 -35.35 9.48
CA SER A 464 10.36 -35.79 10.53
C SER A 464 9.79 -37.19 10.33
N ILE A 465 9.92 -37.75 9.14
CA ILE A 465 9.50 -39.12 8.79
C ILE A 465 10.70 -40.02 8.51
N ALA A 466 11.93 -39.53 8.75
CA ALA A 466 13.14 -40.34 8.62
C ALA A 466 13.41 -41.08 9.93
N LYS A 467 13.56 -42.41 9.87
CA LYS A 467 13.99 -43.27 10.97
C LYS A 467 15.50 -43.20 11.10
N THR A 468 16.00 -42.93 12.30
CA THR A 468 17.45 -42.92 12.62
C THR A 468 17.70 -43.67 13.89
N SER A 469 18.87 -44.28 14.03
CA SER A 469 19.27 -45.07 15.17
C SER A 469 19.47 -44.23 16.46
N GLU A 470 19.79 -42.96 16.30
CA GLU A 470 20.13 -42.05 17.41
C GLU A 470 19.37 -40.74 17.34
N LYS A 471 19.21 -40.06 18.47
CA LYS A 471 18.64 -38.70 18.56
C LYS A 471 19.61 -37.61 18.08
N THR A 472 20.86 -37.94 17.89
CA THR A 472 21.91 -37.13 17.32
C THR A 472 21.98 -37.32 15.82
N GLU A 473 22.91 -36.68 15.13
CA GLU A 473 23.07 -36.78 13.69
C GLU A 473 23.51 -38.19 13.26
N ALA A 474 22.58 -38.99 12.76
CA ALA A 474 22.75 -40.38 12.39
C ALA A 474 22.34 -40.66 10.93
N ARG A 475 22.78 -41.81 10.39
CA ARG A 475 22.35 -42.29 9.07
C ARG A 475 20.87 -42.62 9.08
N ILE A 476 20.23 -42.37 7.95
CA ILE A 476 18.84 -42.73 7.75
C ILE A 476 18.75 -44.25 7.56
N GLU A 477 17.96 -44.91 8.41
CA GLU A 477 17.71 -46.36 8.37
C GLU A 477 16.49 -46.69 7.49
N GLY A 478 15.60 -45.73 7.29
CA GLY A 478 14.39 -45.93 6.51
C GLY A 478 13.35 -44.84 6.84
N ILE A 479 12.09 -45.20 6.62
CA ILE A 479 10.96 -44.38 6.94
C ILE A 479 10.44 -44.78 8.32
N ASP A 480 10.12 -43.80 9.14
CA ASP A 480 9.33 -43.99 10.36
C ASP A 480 7.85 -44.13 9.95
N GLU A 481 7.43 -45.37 9.74
CA GLU A 481 6.08 -45.69 9.24
C GLU A 481 4.99 -45.25 10.22
N GLU A 482 5.23 -45.30 11.52
CA GLU A 482 4.27 -44.84 12.54
C GLU A 482 4.03 -43.33 12.40
N THR A 483 5.11 -42.54 12.33
CA THR A 483 5.03 -41.09 12.12
C THR A 483 4.47 -40.75 10.74
N PHE A 484 4.80 -41.50 9.70
CA PHE A 484 4.28 -41.29 8.36
C PHE A 484 2.75 -41.51 8.30
N GLU A 485 2.24 -42.63 8.83
CA GLU A 485 0.82 -42.93 8.88
C GLU A 485 0.04 -41.97 9.79
N ALA A 486 0.63 -41.56 10.91
CA ALA A 486 0.04 -40.51 11.76
C ALA A 486 -0.17 -39.19 10.99
N LYS A 487 0.85 -38.76 10.22
CA LYS A 487 0.72 -37.56 9.35
C LYS A 487 -0.26 -37.77 8.20
N ARG A 488 -0.31 -38.95 7.61
CA ARG A 488 -1.25 -39.32 6.55
C ARG A 488 -2.70 -39.24 7.03
N ARG A 489 -3.00 -39.72 8.23
CA ARG A 489 -4.31 -39.62 8.85
C ARG A 489 -4.74 -38.17 9.13
N LEU A 490 -3.78 -37.26 9.39
CA LEU A 490 -4.06 -35.85 9.63
C LEU A 490 -4.21 -35.04 8.33
N ALA A 491 -3.91 -35.64 7.17
CA ALA A 491 -3.98 -34.94 5.88
C ALA A 491 -5.40 -34.41 5.61
N GLY A 492 -5.49 -33.15 5.24
CA GLY A 492 -6.76 -32.47 4.97
C GLY A 492 -7.41 -31.83 6.22
N TYR A 493 -7.01 -32.23 7.43
CA TYR A 493 -7.54 -31.63 8.65
C TYR A 493 -6.81 -30.35 9.06
N ALA A 494 -7.58 -29.38 9.57
CA ALA A 494 -7.09 -28.19 10.22
C ALA A 494 -7.96 -27.84 11.44
N ALA A 495 -7.45 -27.00 12.30
CA ALA A 495 -8.20 -26.51 13.44
C ALA A 495 -7.96 -25.02 13.66
N LEU A 496 -9.00 -24.32 14.06
CA LEU A 496 -8.98 -22.91 14.45
C LEU A 496 -9.48 -22.76 15.88
N VAL A 497 -8.87 -21.88 16.65
CA VAL A 497 -9.40 -21.43 17.94
C VAL A 497 -10.01 -20.05 17.76
N TYR A 498 -11.19 -19.87 18.31
CA TYR A 498 -11.99 -18.67 18.16
C TYR A 498 -12.66 -18.28 19.48
N LYS A 499 -12.73 -17.01 19.73
CA LYS A 499 -13.57 -16.43 20.77
C LYS A 499 -13.91 -14.98 20.41
N ASN A 500 -15.14 -14.59 20.64
CA ASN A 500 -15.55 -13.19 20.57
C ASN A 500 -14.89 -12.34 21.64
N ALA A 501 -14.88 -11.02 21.43
CA ALA A 501 -14.57 -10.08 22.49
C ALA A 501 -15.59 -10.21 23.63
N PRO A 502 -15.19 -10.01 24.92
CA PRO A 502 -16.04 -10.27 26.07
C PRO A 502 -17.38 -9.53 26.06
N ASN A 503 -17.42 -8.33 25.46
CA ASN A 503 -18.58 -7.44 25.47
C ASN A 503 -19.42 -7.52 24.17
N CYS A 504 -19.04 -8.38 23.21
CA CYS A 504 -19.81 -8.57 21.97
C CYS A 504 -20.98 -9.54 22.24
N GLN A 505 -22.16 -9.19 21.74
CA GLN A 505 -23.28 -10.12 21.69
C GLN A 505 -23.02 -11.21 20.64
N ASP A 506 -23.58 -12.39 20.84
CA ASP A 506 -23.38 -13.54 19.93
C ASP A 506 -23.80 -13.25 18.47
N ASN A 507 -24.69 -12.27 18.26
CA ASN A 507 -25.14 -11.84 16.93
C ASN A 507 -24.09 -11.04 16.14
N ASP A 508 -23.07 -10.48 16.79
CA ASP A 508 -21.95 -9.76 16.15
C ASP A 508 -20.78 -10.69 15.83
N ALA A 509 -20.89 -11.96 16.21
CA ALA A 509 -19.89 -12.99 15.97
C ALA A 509 -19.71 -13.26 14.48
N VAL A 510 -18.50 -13.56 14.07
CA VAL A 510 -18.27 -14.16 12.74
C VAL A 510 -19.01 -15.50 12.73
N PRO A 511 -20.00 -15.71 11.83
CA PRO A 511 -20.72 -16.98 11.76
C PRO A 511 -19.75 -18.15 11.62
N ASP A 512 -20.01 -19.27 12.30
CA ASP A 512 -19.14 -20.45 12.32
C ASP A 512 -18.69 -20.90 10.92
N GLY A 513 -19.58 -20.83 9.92
CA GLY A 513 -19.26 -21.12 8.52
C GLY A 513 -18.34 -20.11 7.84
N ARG A 514 -18.15 -18.91 8.40
CA ARG A 514 -17.22 -17.88 7.90
C ARG A 514 -15.86 -17.85 8.59
N LEU A 515 -15.70 -18.54 9.73
CA LEU A 515 -14.45 -18.52 10.49
C LEU A 515 -13.25 -19.01 9.67
N ALA A 516 -13.43 -20.07 8.88
CA ALA A 516 -12.38 -20.55 7.99
C ALA A 516 -12.05 -19.53 6.89
N ALA A 517 -13.05 -18.85 6.32
CA ALA A 517 -12.85 -17.80 5.32
C ALA A 517 -12.14 -16.60 5.95
N ALA A 518 -12.58 -16.10 7.12
CA ALA A 518 -11.96 -15.02 7.85
C ALA A 518 -10.48 -15.32 8.20
N TYR A 519 -10.17 -16.57 8.58
CA TYR A 519 -8.78 -16.97 8.79
C TYR A 519 -7.95 -16.97 7.49
N HIS A 520 -8.55 -17.40 6.37
CA HIS A 520 -7.87 -17.36 5.06
C HIS A 520 -7.55 -15.92 4.60
N GLU A 521 -8.28 -14.92 5.07
CA GLU A 521 -7.99 -13.52 4.82
C GLU A 521 -6.68 -13.05 5.49
N LEU A 522 -6.07 -13.84 6.37
CA LEU A 522 -4.71 -13.62 6.89
C LEU A 522 -3.68 -13.52 5.74
N ASN A 523 -3.93 -14.14 4.58
CA ASN A 523 -3.13 -13.96 3.37
C ASN A 523 -3.04 -12.49 2.91
N GLN A 524 -3.97 -11.63 3.34
CA GLN A 524 -3.93 -10.21 3.01
C GLN A 524 -2.72 -9.52 3.67
N ILE A 525 -2.40 -9.83 4.93
CA ILE A 525 -1.23 -9.24 5.60
C ILE A 525 0.08 -9.76 5.01
N GLU A 526 0.14 -11.04 4.61
CA GLU A 526 1.28 -11.59 3.86
C GLU A 526 1.45 -10.87 2.51
N SER A 527 0.32 -10.59 1.83
CA SER A 527 0.32 -9.79 0.60
C SER A 527 0.80 -8.36 0.86
N CYS A 528 0.41 -7.73 1.99
CA CYS A 528 0.90 -6.41 2.38
C CYS A 528 2.42 -6.40 2.57
N PHE A 529 2.98 -7.36 3.28
CA PHE A 529 4.44 -7.49 3.42
C PHE A 529 5.15 -7.72 2.09
N ARG A 530 4.57 -8.54 1.20
CA ARG A 530 5.12 -8.75 -0.14
C ARG A 530 5.12 -7.45 -0.94
N ILE A 531 4.04 -6.66 -0.91
CA ILE A 531 3.96 -5.35 -1.57
C ILE A 531 5.02 -4.41 -1.00
N MET A 532 5.11 -4.28 0.31
CA MET A 532 6.10 -3.42 0.96
C MET A 532 7.54 -3.79 0.57
N LYS A 533 7.87 -5.08 0.60
CA LYS A 533 9.21 -5.59 0.31
C LYS A 533 9.58 -5.55 -1.17
N SER A 534 8.61 -5.83 -2.07
CA SER A 534 8.89 -6.02 -3.50
C SER A 534 8.55 -4.82 -4.38
N HIS A 535 7.55 -3.99 -3.96
CA HIS A 535 7.07 -2.88 -4.77
C HIS A 535 7.34 -1.50 -4.15
N LEU A 536 7.45 -1.40 -2.81
CA LEU A 536 7.65 -0.12 -2.12
C LEU A 536 9.09 0.09 -1.62
N GLY A 537 10.00 -0.81 -1.94
CA GLY A 537 11.42 -0.67 -1.56
C GLY A 537 11.64 -0.60 -0.04
N LEU A 538 10.82 -1.35 0.75
CA LEU A 538 11.06 -1.48 2.18
C LEU A 538 12.43 -2.11 2.46
N ARG A 539 12.94 -2.93 1.54
CA ARG A 539 14.27 -3.54 1.56
C ARG A 539 14.95 -3.45 0.19
N PRO A 540 16.28 -3.38 0.12
CA PRO A 540 17.20 -3.20 1.23
C PRO A 540 17.00 -1.84 1.90
N MET A 541 17.25 -1.78 3.22
CA MET A 541 17.09 -0.55 3.98
C MET A 541 18.42 0.22 3.98
N TYR A 542 18.40 1.45 3.46
CA TYR A 542 19.58 2.28 3.31
C TYR A 542 19.79 3.25 4.47
N VAL A 543 18.76 3.50 5.26
CA VAL A 543 18.83 4.35 6.46
C VAL A 543 19.33 3.55 7.65
N ARG A 544 20.13 4.17 8.51
CA ARG A 544 20.83 3.50 9.62
C ARG A 544 20.38 3.98 10.99
N ASN A 545 20.01 5.25 11.10
CA ASN A 545 19.52 5.84 12.35
C ASN A 545 18.14 5.25 12.70
N SER A 546 17.87 4.99 13.99
CA SER A 546 16.64 4.38 14.49
C SER A 546 15.39 5.19 14.14
N ASN A 547 15.46 6.53 14.22
CA ASN A 547 14.35 7.41 13.84
C ASN A 547 14.09 7.33 12.33
N HIS A 548 15.16 7.40 11.52
CA HIS A 548 15.07 7.29 10.07
C HIS A 548 14.54 5.92 9.61
N ILE A 549 14.92 4.83 10.31
CA ILE A 549 14.36 3.48 10.07
C ILE A 549 12.84 3.51 10.28
N LYS A 550 12.36 4.06 11.40
CA LYS A 550 10.93 4.16 11.72
C LYS A 550 10.19 5.11 10.77
N GLY A 551 10.80 6.25 10.40
CA GLY A 551 10.28 7.19 9.40
C GLY A 551 10.15 6.56 8.01
N HIS A 552 11.16 5.82 7.56
CA HIS A 552 11.13 5.08 6.30
C HIS A 552 9.99 4.04 6.27
N ILE A 553 9.83 3.29 7.36
CA ILE A 553 8.74 2.31 7.47
C ILE A 553 7.37 3.02 7.44
N LEU A 554 7.23 4.16 8.12
CA LEU A 554 5.99 4.95 8.12
C LEU A 554 5.61 5.40 6.69
N ILE A 555 6.56 5.90 5.91
CA ILE A 555 6.34 6.25 4.49
C ILE A 555 5.85 5.02 3.70
N CYS A 556 6.50 3.87 3.86
CA CYS A 556 6.09 2.63 3.20
C CYS A 556 4.69 2.16 3.63
N VAL A 557 4.31 2.35 4.90
CA VAL A 557 2.98 2.01 5.43
C VAL A 557 1.90 2.94 4.86
N ILE A 558 2.15 4.24 4.79
CA ILE A 558 1.24 5.20 4.17
C ILE A 558 1.09 4.90 2.67
N ALA A 559 2.19 4.64 1.96
CA ALA A 559 2.18 4.27 0.54
C ALA A 559 1.38 2.98 0.30
N LEU A 560 1.54 1.96 1.16
CA LEU A 560 0.73 0.75 1.13
C LEU A 560 -0.76 1.07 1.31
N GLY A 561 -1.09 1.92 2.28
CA GLY A 561 -2.47 2.30 2.55
C GLY A 561 -3.12 3.04 1.37
N ILE A 562 -2.40 3.93 0.71
CA ILE A 562 -2.85 4.62 -0.52
C ILE A 562 -3.14 3.61 -1.63
N LEU A 563 -2.21 2.68 -1.88
CA LEU A 563 -2.40 1.63 -2.89
C LEU A 563 -3.59 0.72 -2.57
N LYS A 564 -3.75 0.33 -1.31
CA LYS A 564 -4.87 -0.51 -0.87
C LYS A 564 -6.22 0.21 -0.95
N LEU A 565 -6.27 1.49 -0.57
CA LEU A 565 -7.46 2.32 -0.74
C LEU A 565 -7.84 2.45 -2.22
N LEU A 566 -6.86 2.69 -3.10
CA LEU A 566 -7.10 2.76 -4.54
C LEU A 566 -7.59 1.42 -5.09
N GLN A 567 -6.99 0.31 -4.69
CA GLN A 567 -7.44 -1.04 -5.04
C GLN A 567 -8.87 -1.31 -4.57
N TRP A 568 -9.21 -0.90 -3.34
CA TRP A 568 -10.57 -1.03 -2.81
C TRP A 568 -11.58 -0.21 -3.62
N LYS A 569 -11.27 1.04 -3.98
CA LYS A 569 -12.12 1.89 -4.82
C LYS A 569 -12.36 1.27 -6.21
N LEU A 570 -11.32 0.70 -6.83
CA LEU A 570 -11.38 -0.01 -8.10
C LEU A 570 -12.27 -1.26 -8.02
N ASN A 571 -12.13 -2.05 -6.95
CA ASN A 571 -12.98 -3.22 -6.72
C ASN A 571 -14.46 -2.82 -6.56
N LYS A 572 -14.72 -1.75 -5.80
CA LYS A 572 -16.08 -1.21 -5.60
C LYS A 572 -16.72 -0.68 -6.88
N SER A 573 -15.93 -0.12 -7.79
CA SER A 573 -16.40 0.38 -9.10
C SER A 573 -16.53 -0.72 -10.17
N GLY A 574 -16.23 -1.99 -9.84
CA GLY A 574 -16.31 -3.10 -10.79
C GLY A 574 -15.17 -3.15 -11.82
N THR A 575 -14.09 -2.43 -11.58
CA THR A 575 -12.90 -2.39 -12.44
C THR A 575 -11.64 -2.84 -11.69
N PRO A 576 -11.59 -4.10 -11.18
CA PRO A 576 -10.52 -4.58 -10.33
C PRO A 576 -9.17 -4.57 -11.06
N LEU A 577 -8.14 -4.02 -10.40
CA LEU A 577 -6.74 -4.08 -10.84
C LEU A 577 -5.87 -4.62 -9.71
N THR A 578 -4.86 -5.37 -10.09
CA THR A 578 -3.80 -5.80 -9.14
C THR A 578 -2.89 -4.61 -8.80
N ILE A 579 -2.22 -4.67 -7.66
CA ILE A 579 -1.25 -3.63 -7.26
C ILE A 579 -0.18 -3.40 -8.34
N SER A 580 0.33 -4.47 -8.94
CA SER A 580 1.31 -4.35 -10.03
C SER A 580 0.75 -3.66 -11.28
N GLU A 581 -0.54 -3.84 -11.58
CA GLU A 581 -1.20 -3.13 -12.69
C GLU A 581 -1.43 -1.67 -12.36
N ILE A 582 -1.82 -1.36 -11.12
CA ILE A 582 -1.98 0.03 -10.64
C ILE A 582 -0.64 0.77 -10.75
N ILE A 583 0.45 0.22 -10.23
CA ILE A 583 1.79 0.84 -10.29
C ILE A 583 2.24 1.00 -11.73
N ARG A 584 2.02 -0.01 -12.58
CA ARG A 584 2.36 0.09 -14.02
C ARG A 584 1.56 1.17 -14.72
N ALA A 585 0.27 1.30 -14.43
CA ALA A 585 -0.58 2.33 -14.99
C ALA A 585 -0.14 3.73 -14.56
N LEU A 586 0.17 3.92 -13.27
CA LEU A 586 0.72 5.18 -12.74
C LEU A 586 2.04 5.54 -13.44
N ASN A 587 2.94 4.57 -13.63
CA ASN A 587 4.23 4.78 -14.29
C ASN A 587 4.12 5.00 -15.82
N SER A 588 2.98 4.66 -16.41
CA SER A 588 2.72 4.99 -17.81
C SER A 588 2.27 6.43 -18.06
N ALA A 589 2.00 7.18 -16.99
CA ALA A 589 1.59 8.57 -17.03
C ALA A 589 2.81 9.47 -17.28
N THR A 590 3.24 9.55 -18.55
CA THR A 590 4.42 10.32 -18.96
C THR A 590 4.09 11.27 -20.09
N THR A 591 4.79 12.40 -20.14
CA THR A 591 4.60 13.45 -21.14
C THR A 591 5.91 14.06 -21.57
N VAL A 592 5.97 14.52 -22.81
CA VAL A 592 7.09 15.31 -23.33
C VAL A 592 6.61 16.76 -23.45
N PRO A 593 7.27 17.72 -22.78
CA PRO A 593 7.02 19.13 -23.00
C PRO A 593 7.59 19.57 -24.35
N ILE A 594 6.85 20.38 -25.07
CA ILE A 594 7.23 20.92 -26.39
C ILE A 594 6.89 22.41 -26.42
N LYS A 595 7.86 23.25 -26.72
CA LYS A 595 7.65 24.67 -26.88
C LYS A 595 7.19 24.96 -28.32
N SER A 596 6.04 25.62 -28.49
CA SER A 596 5.48 26.02 -29.78
C SER A 596 5.25 27.53 -29.79
N GLY A 597 6.25 28.30 -30.25
CA GLY A 597 6.29 29.74 -30.05
C GLY A 597 6.33 30.07 -28.55
N ASP A 598 5.39 30.88 -28.08
CA ASP A 598 5.26 31.22 -26.65
C ASP A 598 4.38 30.22 -25.87
N GLU A 599 3.82 29.19 -26.51
CA GLU A 599 2.91 28.24 -25.88
C GLU A 599 3.66 26.92 -25.51
N LEU A 600 3.51 26.50 -24.27
CA LEU A 600 4.02 25.22 -23.79
C LEU A 600 2.95 24.14 -23.98
N MET A 601 3.30 23.12 -24.75
CA MET A 601 2.44 21.97 -25.08
C MET A 601 3.00 20.68 -24.42
N PHE A 602 2.14 19.73 -24.13
CA PHE A 602 2.47 18.45 -23.53
C PHE A 602 1.96 17.29 -24.38
N LEU A 603 2.90 16.57 -25.00
CA LEU A 603 2.61 15.38 -25.79
C LEU A 603 2.58 14.17 -24.87
N GLN A 604 1.42 13.52 -24.77
CA GLN A 604 1.27 12.33 -23.94
C GLN A 604 2.04 11.15 -24.53
N CYS A 605 2.92 10.58 -23.74
CA CYS A 605 3.68 9.38 -24.06
C CYS A 605 3.26 8.27 -23.11
N SER A 606 3.01 7.07 -23.63
CA SER A 606 2.77 5.90 -22.80
C SER A 606 3.61 4.75 -23.31
N ARG A 607 4.18 3.98 -22.37
CA ARG A 607 4.80 2.71 -22.75
C ARG A 607 3.71 1.77 -23.30
N PRO A 608 3.96 1.03 -24.38
CA PRO A 608 3.00 0.06 -24.87
C PRO A 608 2.60 -0.91 -23.76
N GLN A 609 1.31 -1.04 -23.51
CA GLN A 609 0.82 -2.04 -22.57
C GLN A 609 1.09 -3.43 -23.13
N ASN A 610 1.45 -4.36 -22.28
CA ASN A 610 1.58 -5.77 -22.70
C ASN A 610 0.18 -6.39 -22.86
N ILE A 611 -0.48 -6.04 -23.97
CA ILE A 611 -1.82 -6.56 -24.32
C ILE A 611 -1.80 -8.05 -24.68
N ARG A 612 -0.62 -8.65 -24.86
CA ARG A 612 -0.44 -10.07 -25.22
C ARG A 612 -0.33 -11.01 -24.01
N LYS A 613 -0.21 -10.49 -22.79
CA LYS A 613 -0.07 -11.32 -21.60
C LYS A 613 -1.28 -12.24 -21.42
N GLY A 614 -1.02 -13.54 -21.27
CA GLY A 614 -2.05 -14.56 -21.10
C GLY A 614 -2.71 -15.01 -22.40
N LEU A 615 -2.15 -14.62 -23.54
CA LEU A 615 -2.65 -15.00 -24.88
C LEU A 615 -1.73 -16.02 -25.58
N GLU A 616 -0.73 -16.54 -24.88
CA GLU A 616 0.33 -17.40 -25.43
C GLU A 616 -0.22 -18.76 -25.94
N ARG A 617 -1.43 -19.14 -25.50
CA ARG A 617 -2.07 -20.43 -25.84
C ARG A 617 -3.19 -20.31 -26.88
N LEU A 618 -3.47 -19.10 -27.38
CA LEU A 618 -4.53 -18.88 -28.35
C LEU A 618 -4.04 -19.12 -29.77
N SER A 619 -4.92 -19.62 -30.63
CA SER A 619 -4.71 -19.67 -32.06
C SER A 619 -4.54 -18.26 -32.67
N GLN A 620 -4.01 -18.16 -33.88
CA GLN A 620 -3.81 -16.84 -34.53
C GLN A 620 -5.12 -16.04 -34.72
N GLU A 621 -6.23 -16.73 -34.99
CA GLU A 621 -7.55 -16.09 -35.16
C GLU A 621 -8.11 -15.61 -33.86
N GLU A 622 -8.11 -16.44 -32.82
CA GLU A 622 -8.51 -16.08 -31.45
C GLU A 622 -7.65 -14.93 -30.91
N LEU A 623 -6.33 -14.99 -31.16
CA LEU A 623 -5.39 -13.93 -30.77
C LEU A 623 -5.76 -12.58 -31.43
N LYS A 624 -6.07 -12.55 -32.75
CA LYS A 624 -6.50 -11.34 -33.44
C LYS A 624 -7.80 -10.80 -32.85
N ALA A 625 -8.80 -11.65 -32.64
CA ALA A 625 -10.08 -11.26 -32.07
C ALA A 625 -9.94 -10.70 -30.66
N GLU A 626 -9.16 -11.37 -29.79
CA GLU A 626 -8.94 -10.92 -28.41
C GLU A 626 -8.10 -9.62 -28.37
N LEU A 627 -7.12 -9.43 -29.25
CA LEU A 627 -6.37 -8.18 -29.35
C LEU A 627 -7.25 -7.00 -29.78
N VAL A 628 -8.20 -7.22 -30.70
CA VAL A 628 -9.17 -6.19 -31.11
C VAL A 628 -10.07 -5.83 -29.92
N LYS A 629 -10.55 -6.83 -29.17
CA LYS A 629 -11.35 -6.65 -27.96
C LYS A 629 -10.61 -5.86 -26.88
N ARG A 630 -9.35 -6.23 -26.59
CA ARG A 630 -8.50 -5.54 -25.59
C ARG A 630 -8.14 -4.13 -25.98
N ARG A 631 -7.97 -3.82 -27.27
CA ARG A 631 -7.75 -2.45 -27.75
C ARG A 631 -8.97 -1.53 -27.55
N LYS A 632 -10.17 -2.11 -27.48
CA LYS A 632 -11.41 -1.36 -27.21
C LYS A 632 -11.69 -1.16 -25.72
N GLN A 633 -10.97 -1.88 -24.84
CA GLN A 633 -11.10 -1.70 -23.40
C GLN A 633 -10.45 -0.37 -22.98
N PRO A 634 -11.03 0.32 -21.98
CA PRO A 634 -10.43 1.53 -21.45
C PRO A 634 -9.03 1.23 -20.93
N ASN A 635 -8.11 2.14 -21.18
CA ASN A 635 -6.74 2.05 -20.69
C ASN A 635 -6.75 2.04 -19.15
N GLN A 636 -5.90 1.22 -18.54
CA GLN A 636 -5.78 1.15 -17.06
C GLN A 636 -5.51 2.52 -16.44
N LEU A 637 -4.73 3.38 -17.09
CA LEU A 637 -4.50 4.76 -16.65
C LEU A 637 -5.79 5.59 -16.66
N GLU A 638 -6.63 5.48 -17.70
CA GLU A 638 -7.93 6.17 -17.77
C GLU A 638 -8.88 5.71 -16.65
N ILE A 639 -8.84 4.41 -16.32
CA ILE A 639 -9.61 3.86 -15.19
C ILE A 639 -9.16 4.52 -13.89
N LEU A 640 -7.84 4.65 -13.68
CA LEU A 640 -7.29 5.30 -12.48
C LEU A 640 -7.71 6.77 -12.39
N PHE A 641 -7.60 7.53 -13.49
CA PHE A 641 -8.06 8.93 -13.54
C PHE A 641 -9.52 9.07 -13.10
N LYS A 642 -10.40 8.24 -13.66
CA LYS A 642 -11.84 8.22 -13.31
C LYS A 642 -12.07 7.86 -11.85
N THR A 643 -11.31 6.87 -11.33
CA THR A 643 -11.44 6.39 -9.95
C THR A 643 -11.08 7.47 -8.92
N VAL A 644 -10.13 8.33 -9.24
CA VAL A 644 -9.75 9.46 -8.36
C VAL A 644 -10.49 10.76 -8.66
N GLY A 645 -11.42 10.75 -9.62
CA GLY A 645 -12.24 11.92 -9.98
C GLY A 645 -11.51 12.94 -10.87
N LEU A 646 -10.52 12.49 -11.63
CA LEU A 646 -9.78 13.29 -12.62
C LEU A 646 -10.15 12.88 -14.05
N VAL A 647 -9.79 13.72 -15.01
CA VAL A 647 -10.00 13.47 -16.44
C VAL A 647 -8.64 13.26 -17.11
N PRO A 648 -8.43 12.14 -17.82
CA PRO A 648 -7.15 11.90 -18.47
C PRO A 648 -6.88 12.98 -19.54
N PRO A 649 -5.63 13.45 -19.66
CA PRO A 649 -5.28 14.43 -20.70
C PRO A 649 -5.42 13.83 -22.10
N ALA A 650 -5.82 14.65 -23.06
CA ALA A 650 -5.80 14.28 -24.48
C ALA A 650 -4.34 14.08 -24.95
N ARG A 651 -4.17 13.48 -26.15
CA ARG A 651 -2.83 13.14 -26.66
C ARG A 651 -1.88 14.34 -26.73
N LEU A 652 -2.38 15.53 -27.01
CA LEU A 652 -1.65 16.77 -26.97
C LEU A 652 -2.52 17.82 -26.29
N VAL A 653 -1.99 18.47 -25.26
CA VAL A 653 -2.68 19.48 -24.45
C VAL A 653 -1.74 20.64 -24.15
N ASN A 654 -2.28 21.83 -23.97
CA ASN A 654 -1.51 22.97 -23.49
C ASN A 654 -1.43 22.95 -21.95
N LEU A 655 -0.64 23.88 -21.39
CA LEU A 655 -0.39 23.99 -19.96
C LEU A 655 -1.69 24.11 -19.14
N LYS A 656 -2.62 24.93 -19.58
CA LYS A 656 -3.91 25.15 -18.90
C LYS A 656 -4.80 23.90 -18.91
N GLU A 657 -4.84 23.21 -20.06
CA GLU A 657 -5.58 21.95 -20.19
C GLU A 657 -4.94 20.84 -19.35
N MET A 658 -3.61 20.75 -19.33
CA MET A 658 -2.87 19.81 -18.50
C MET A 658 -3.18 20.02 -17.01
N GLY A 659 -3.08 21.26 -16.51
CA GLY A 659 -3.43 21.60 -15.13
C GLY A 659 -4.88 21.24 -14.78
N ARG A 660 -5.83 21.45 -15.70
CA ARG A 660 -7.23 21.06 -15.51
C ARG A 660 -7.39 19.54 -15.39
N CYS A 661 -6.72 18.77 -16.24
CA CYS A 661 -6.76 17.31 -16.19
C CYS A 661 -6.18 16.76 -14.88
N LEU A 662 -5.14 17.38 -14.37
CA LEU A 662 -4.47 16.99 -13.14
C LEU A 662 -5.12 17.57 -11.87
N GLY A 663 -6.10 18.46 -12.03
CA GLY A 663 -6.78 19.12 -10.91
C GLY A 663 -5.93 20.15 -10.18
N VAL A 664 -4.93 20.74 -10.84
CA VAL A 664 -4.00 21.72 -10.29
C VAL A 664 -3.86 22.94 -11.20
N ARG A 665 -3.38 24.04 -10.65
CA ARG A 665 -2.95 25.20 -11.45
C ARG A 665 -1.44 25.03 -11.70
N LEU A 666 -1.06 24.92 -12.98
CA LEU A 666 0.34 24.88 -13.39
C LEU A 666 0.71 26.23 -13.99
N THR A 667 1.82 26.79 -13.57
CA THR A 667 2.47 27.93 -14.24
C THR A 667 3.61 27.41 -15.12
N THR A 668 4.07 28.20 -16.10
CA THR A 668 5.19 27.80 -16.96
C THR A 668 6.46 27.56 -16.17
N GLU A 669 6.68 28.36 -15.12
CA GLU A 669 7.85 28.27 -14.27
C GLU A 669 7.87 27.00 -13.41
N GLU A 670 6.68 26.60 -12.90
CA GLU A 670 6.53 25.42 -12.03
C GLU A 670 6.37 24.11 -12.81
N ALA A 671 5.82 24.16 -14.03
CA ALA A 671 5.49 22.95 -14.79
C ALA A 671 6.73 22.16 -15.22
N ILE A 672 7.83 22.87 -15.49
CA ILE A 672 9.05 22.28 -16.03
C ILE A 672 10.19 22.51 -15.05
N PRO A 673 10.91 21.44 -14.65
CA PRO A 673 12.09 21.56 -13.82
C PRO A 673 13.15 22.51 -14.44
N GLU A 674 13.87 23.24 -13.59
CA GLU A 674 14.87 24.25 -14.03
C GLU A 674 15.90 23.61 -14.96
N LEU A 675 16.39 22.43 -14.64
CA LEU A 675 17.39 21.69 -15.41
C LEU A 675 16.95 21.39 -16.85
N ILE A 676 15.65 21.40 -17.14
CA ILE A 676 15.08 21.03 -18.43
C ILE A 676 14.67 22.26 -19.24
N LYS A 677 14.58 23.44 -18.61
CA LYS A 677 14.16 24.67 -19.29
C LYS A 677 15.08 25.04 -20.46
N ASP A 678 16.38 24.80 -20.30
CA ASP A 678 17.38 25.08 -21.32
C ASP A 678 17.37 24.05 -22.47
N MET A 679 16.67 22.93 -22.31
CA MET A 679 16.54 21.88 -23.32
C MET A 679 15.32 22.10 -24.23
N LEU A 680 14.48 23.07 -23.91
CA LEU A 680 13.26 23.44 -24.66
C LEU A 680 13.42 24.75 -25.40
#